data_e55a7a6c124452174f6c779ac93f6c09
#
_entry.id   e55a7a6c124452174f6c779ac93f6c09
#
_cell.length_a   1.000
_cell.length_b   1.000
_cell.length_c   1.000
_cell.angle_alpha   90.00
_cell.angle_beta   90.00
_cell.angle_gamma   90.00
#
_symmetry.space_group_name_H-M   'P 1'
#
loop_
_entity.id
_entity.type
_entity.pdbx_description
1 polymer ?
#
loop_
_entity_poly.entity_id
_entity_poly.type
_entity_poly.pdbx_seq_one_letter_code
_entity_poly.pdbx_strand_id
1 'polypeptide(L)'
;MIRLLQGATILEVFYKRGSTLFNEDVLDFHHIKEQLQQHCSSTIAKELAMHIEPMTDAKAIQENLDETAEAMRSLQTEVEQPLGGTRDIRESCKKSRKDFVLTREALWDIYLTISAYKRMTKFFRTKYMEYPLLSLWVQDMPNTDRIENRFKRVFDDKGELLDTASPKLASLRNTIIKTREKIKNDIQAILHDKDNQKYFQETIITQRNNRYVIPVKQEYRQYFDGLIHDRSATGQTLYIEPMRLVNLNNELQEALIGEEQEVLRIYRELSALVKQHSNDLMDACEKVSHIEFVYGKASLAISYKGVPAILSTDRTVNLMRARHPLIPPNVVVPTNILLGTSYRILLITGSNTGGKTVSLKTLGLLSLMNQCGLFIPADHGSMLPVFHNIFADIGDEQSIEASLSTFSAHMTQVISIIKYCGPNDLVLLDELGSGTDPEEGSALAVSILEFFRKKGALMMVSTHYNELKNYAYHTEGIENGHVEFDERTLKPTYRLHIGVAGSSHALSIAARLGLPKDIVTRAAEYKSQFGSHEMEEVLSDLNEQLRKASERERALKKELDETRRMRGQLEKEKKQFNEKRKQILAKAQADVESMKRSLRVEGEAIIKQLKSQFSETNKDKRQSAINAARKGISNVHVPDAPVDDDRKTLTADEVKVGQVVFVTTLRSLGTVLSMKGNRVNVDINGLTATVKVNELQSTTREEGNKLEREQKAAMPKTRKRMGGSAVQRQKEVRTEINILGQTVDEATVSVGRFIDQALLGGVNQVRIIHGKGTGALREGVHQYLRTLPHVAHFETAGYDEGGAGATNVVLK
;
A
#
# COMPACT_ATOMS: atom_id res chain seq x y z
N MET A 1 12.39 34.93 20.53
CA MET A 1 12.96 34.73 19.19
C MET A 1 12.37 35.67 18.12
N ILE A 2 11.35 36.45 18.45
CA ILE A 2 10.62 37.38 17.53
C ILE A 2 11.22 38.80 17.47
N ARG A 3 12.27 39.12 18.21
CA ARG A 3 12.83 40.50 18.30
C ARG A 3 14.14 40.73 17.52
N LEU A 4 14.60 39.82 16.66
CA LEU A 4 15.84 39.98 15.90
C LEU A 4 15.66 39.99 14.37
N LEU A 5 14.45 40.17 13.86
CA LEU A 5 14.12 40.13 12.43
C LEU A 5 13.69 41.47 11.85
N GLN A 6 14.29 42.58 12.32
CA GLN A 6 14.17 43.84 11.56
C GLN A 6 15.28 43.84 10.47
N GLY A 7 14.92 43.45 9.24
CA GLY A 7 15.71 43.64 8.02
C GLY A 7 16.28 42.43 7.29
N ALA A 8 16.13 41.18 7.80
CA ALA A 8 16.53 39.98 7.04
C ALA A 8 15.30 39.18 6.62
N THR A 9 15.24 38.84 5.34
CA THR A 9 14.20 37.91 4.85
C THR A 9 14.33 36.55 5.55
N ILE A 10 13.22 35.85 5.70
CA ILE A 10 13.17 34.48 6.29
C ILE A 10 14.23 33.60 5.61
N LEU A 11 14.37 33.69 4.30
CA LEU A 11 15.42 33.03 3.48
C LEU A 11 16.84 33.33 3.92
N GLU A 12 17.17 34.57 4.29
CA GLU A 12 18.53 34.93 4.73
C GLU A 12 18.92 34.35 6.09
N VAL A 13 17.93 34.18 6.99
CA VAL A 13 18.15 33.56 8.32
C VAL A 13 18.44 32.07 8.20
N PHE A 14 17.73 31.36 7.33
CA PHE A 14 17.92 29.91 7.12
C PHE A 14 19.25 29.63 6.38
N TYR A 15 19.56 30.38 5.34
CA TYR A 15 20.80 30.12 4.55
C TYR A 15 22.09 30.46 5.30
N LYS A 16 22.07 31.44 6.20
CA LYS A 16 23.23 31.72 7.09
C LYS A 16 23.55 30.57 8.04
N ARG A 17 22.60 29.59 8.24
CA ARG A 17 22.80 28.40 9.08
C ARG A 17 23.17 27.15 8.28
N GLY A 18 23.27 27.20 6.94
CA GLY A 18 23.57 26.02 6.11
C GLY A 18 22.45 24.98 6.06
N SER A 19 21.20 25.37 6.43
CA SER A 19 20.01 24.51 6.37
C SER A 19 19.35 24.59 5.00
N THR A 20 18.78 23.48 4.54
CA THR A 20 17.93 23.40 3.34
C THR A 20 16.66 24.23 3.55
N LEU A 21 16.15 24.85 2.47
CA LEU A 21 14.92 25.64 2.51
C LEU A 21 13.80 24.95 1.78
N PHE A 22 12.76 24.64 2.52
CA PHE A 22 11.50 24.14 1.99
C PHE A 22 10.38 25.11 2.41
N ASN A 23 9.70 25.74 1.45
CA ASN A 23 8.61 26.67 1.75
C ASN A 23 7.34 25.90 2.18
N GLU A 24 7.40 25.20 3.31
CA GLU A 24 6.33 24.32 3.81
C GLU A 24 5.02 25.03 4.03
N ASP A 25 5.05 26.25 4.58
CA ASP A 25 3.84 27.02 4.89
C ASP A 25 3.12 27.48 3.62
N VAL A 26 3.86 27.96 2.61
CA VAL A 26 3.32 28.39 1.32
C VAL A 26 2.69 27.22 0.55
N LEU A 27 3.24 26.02 0.75
CA LEU A 27 2.77 24.79 0.11
C LEU A 27 1.72 24.04 0.95
N ASP A 28 1.24 24.59 2.04
CA ASP A 28 0.22 23.98 2.95
C ASP A 28 0.65 22.63 3.51
N PHE A 29 1.96 22.35 3.65
CA PHE A 29 2.46 21.06 4.10
C PHE A 29 2.07 20.76 5.55
N HIS A 30 1.83 21.78 6.38
CA HIS A 30 1.34 21.61 7.74
C HIS A 30 0.01 20.82 7.79
N HIS A 31 -0.88 21.00 6.81
CA HIS A 31 -2.11 20.22 6.73
C HIS A 31 -1.88 18.73 6.44
N ILE A 32 -0.81 18.41 5.70
CA ILE A 32 -0.41 16.99 5.50
C ILE A 32 0.11 16.40 6.81
N LYS A 33 0.90 17.17 7.57
CA LYS A 33 1.37 16.76 8.92
C LYS A 33 0.18 16.50 9.86
N GLU A 34 -0.83 17.38 9.85
CA GLU A 34 -2.07 17.19 10.64
C GLU A 34 -2.86 15.95 10.22
N GLN A 35 -3.03 15.74 8.91
CA GLN A 35 -3.66 14.52 8.41
C GLN A 35 -2.87 13.27 8.82
N LEU A 36 -1.55 13.28 8.69
CA LEU A 36 -0.69 12.18 9.11
C LEU A 36 -0.83 11.90 10.61
N GLN A 37 -0.88 12.96 11.44
CA GLN A 37 -1.10 12.86 12.88
C GLN A 37 -2.40 12.12 13.22
N GLN A 38 -3.49 12.38 12.46
CA GLN A 38 -4.78 11.71 12.66
C GLN A 38 -4.72 10.21 12.37
N HIS A 39 -3.80 9.79 11.48
CA HIS A 39 -3.56 8.38 11.14
C HIS A 39 -2.60 7.67 12.10
N CYS A 40 -1.99 8.38 13.04
CA CYS A 40 -1.11 7.82 14.06
C CYS A 40 -1.87 7.46 15.34
N SER A 41 -1.54 6.32 15.97
CA SER A 41 -2.24 5.81 17.15
C SER A 41 -1.68 6.33 18.48
N SER A 42 -0.36 6.32 18.65
CA SER A 42 0.31 6.75 19.88
C SER A 42 0.67 8.23 19.88
N THR A 43 0.81 8.82 21.08
CA THR A 43 1.22 10.21 21.25
C THR A 43 2.58 10.50 20.61
N ILE A 44 3.53 9.58 20.77
CA ILE A 44 4.89 9.72 20.22
C ILE A 44 4.86 9.65 18.69
N ALA A 45 4.09 8.72 18.10
CA ALA A 45 3.92 8.67 16.65
C ALA A 45 3.26 9.94 16.09
N LYS A 46 2.33 10.53 16.85
CA LYS A 46 1.72 11.84 16.51
C LYS A 46 2.73 12.98 16.58
N GLU A 47 3.63 12.96 17.55
CA GLU A 47 4.73 13.92 17.62
C GLU A 47 5.68 13.78 16.42
N LEU A 48 6.04 12.54 16.05
CA LEU A 48 6.86 12.27 14.86
C LEU A 48 6.19 12.79 13.59
N ALA A 49 4.87 12.63 13.46
CA ALA A 49 4.11 13.13 12.33
C ALA A 49 4.15 14.67 12.21
N MET A 50 4.08 15.38 13.32
CA MET A 50 4.16 16.85 13.32
C MET A 50 5.57 17.38 13.08
N HIS A 51 6.60 16.60 13.41
CA HIS A 51 8.01 16.99 13.25
C HIS A 51 8.69 16.33 12.03
N ILE A 52 7.88 15.73 11.13
CA ILE A 52 8.45 15.17 9.89
C ILE A 52 9.02 16.30 9.03
N GLU A 53 10.25 16.11 8.55
CA GLU A 53 10.98 17.07 7.72
C GLU A 53 11.42 16.42 6.40
N PRO A 54 11.45 17.15 5.28
CA PRO A 54 11.93 16.64 4.01
C PRO A 54 13.42 16.31 4.05
N MET A 55 13.79 15.15 3.57
CA MET A 55 15.17 14.68 3.47
C MET A 55 15.76 15.04 2.11
N THR A 56 17.10 15.18 2.05
CA THR A 56 17.83 15.42 0.80
C THR A 56 18.74 14.25 0.41
N ASP A 57 18.83 13.21 1.23
CA ASP A 57 19.54 11.98 0.90
C ASP A 57 18.58 10.99 0.20
N ALA A 58 18.85 10.69 -1.06
CA ALA A 58 18.05 9.79 -1.87
C ALA A 58 17.93 8.37 -1.27
N LYS A 59 19.00 7.89 -0.60
CA LYS A 59 18.99 6.57 0.03
C LYS A 59 18.03 6.54 1.23
N ALA A 60 18.13 7.56 2.09
CA ALA A 60 17.24 7.67 3.24
C ALA A 60 15.78 7.82 2.83
N ILE A 61 15.50 8.59 1.77
CA ILE A 61 14.14 8.73 1.20
C ILE A 61 13.63 7.37 0.72
N GLN A 62 14.45 6.62 -0.05
CA GLN A 62 14.06 5.31 -0.57
C GLN A 62 13.79 4.31 0.56
N GLU A 63 14.64 4.25 1.58
CA GLU A 63 14.45 3.40 2.75
C GLU A 63 13.11 3.71 3.46
N ASN A 64 12.79 4.99 3.64
CA ASN A 64 11.52 5.42 4.22
C ASN A 64 10.29 5.09 3.34
N LEU A 65 10.41 5.19 2.02
CA LEU A 65 9.37 4.78 1.09
C LEU A 65 9.15 3.26 1.13
N ASP A 66 10.23 2.49 1.22
CA ASP A 66 10.20 1.03 1.27
C ASP A 66 9.58 0.54 2.60
N GLU A 67 9.90 1.17 3.74
CA GLU A 67 9.23 0.90 5.02
C GLU A 67 7.72 1.19 4.92
N THR A 68 7.35 2.32 4.31
CA THR A 68 5.94 2.68 4.09
C THR A 68 5.23 1.66 3.20
N ALA A 69 5.93 1.12 2.18
CA ALA A 69 5.41 0.08 1.31
C ALA A 69 5.19 -1.25 2.04
N GLU A 70 6.09 -1.63 2.96
CA GLU A 70 5.91 -2.81 3.80
C GLU A 70 4.71 -2.67 4.73
N ALA A 71 4.58 -1.53 5.40
CA ALA A 71 3.44 -1.25 6.28
C ALA A 71 2.12 -1.24 5.51
N MET A 72 2.09 -0.66 4.30
CA MET A 72 0.90 -0.67 3.44
C MET A 72 0.51 -2.09 3.02
N ARG A 73 1.48 -2.93 2.67
CA ARG A 73 1.25 -4.36 2.39
C ARG A 73 0.66 -5.07 3.60
N SER A 74 1.24 -4.86 4.78
CA SER A 74 0.72 -5.43 6.03
C SER A 74 -0.73 -5.01 6.30
N LEU A 75 -1.07 -3.73 6.15
CA LEU A 75 -2.45 -3.24 6.30
C LEU A 75 -3.43 -3.87 5.31
N GLN A 76 -2.98 -4.27 4.12
CA GLN A 76 -3.83 -4.85 3.08
C GLN A 76 -3.95 -6.37 3.17
N THR A 77 -2.97 -7.07 3.72
CA THR A 77 -2.90 -8.55 3.71
C THR A 77 -3.22 -9.19 5.05
N GLU A 78 -2.89 -8.51 6.17
CA GLU A 78 -3.06 -9.08 7.50
C GLU A 78 -4.42 -8.72 8.10
N VAL A 79 -5.08 -9.72 8.67
CA VAL A 79 -6.38 -9.55 9.35
C VAL A 79 -6.18 -8.88 10.71
N GLU A 80 -5.13 -9.29 11.44
CA GLU A 80 -4.80 -8.73 12.76
C GLU A 80 -3.53 -7.88 12.64
N GLN A 81 -3.66 -6.61 13.02
CA GLN A 81 -2.52 -5.69 13.04
C GLN A 81 -1.85 -5.70 14.41
N PRO A 82 -0.50 -5.65 14.48
CA PRO A 82 0.21 -5.66 15.76
C PRO A 82 0.15 -4.32 16.51
N LEU A 83 -0.66 -3.38 16.03
CA LEU A 83 -0.72 -2.00 16.50
C LEU A 83 -1.60 -1.83 17.75
N GLY A 84 -1.39 -0.70 18.41
CA GLY A 84 -2.22 -0.23 19.52
C GLY A 84 -1.77 -0.71 20.90
N GLY A 85 -2.18 0.06 21.92
CA GLY A 85 -1.82 -0.16 23.31
C GLY A 85 -0.52 0.52 23.77
N THR A 86 0.24 1.12 22.86
CA THR A 86 1.42 1.92 23.19
C THR A 86 1.02 3.22 23.87
N ARG A 87 1.62 3.50 25.03
CA ARG A 87 1.45 4.72 25.80
C ARG A 87 2.77 5.48 25.86
N ASP A 88 2.70 6.79 26.05
CA ASP A 88 3.91 7.58 26.29
C ASP A 88 4.39 7.36 27.73
N ILE A 89 5.42 6.56 27.85
CA ILE A 89 6.03 6.22 29.15
C ILE A 89 7.31 7.00 29.45
N ARG A 90 7.71 7.92 28.58
CA ARG A 90 8.98 8.66 28.69
C ARG A 90 9.08 9.43 30.00
N GLU A 91 8.01 10.13 30.40
CA GLU A 91 7.99 10.90 31.63
C GLU A 91 7.98 9.97 32.87
N SER A 92 7.26 8.84 32.80
CA SER A 92 7.25 7.83 33.88
C SER A 92 8.63 7.21 34.07
N CYS A 93 9.34 6.88 32.98
CA CYS A 93 10.72 6.41 33.04
C CYS A 93 11.67 7.47 33.64
N LYS A 94 11.52 8.75 33.27
CA LYS A 94 12.32 9.84 33.84
C LYS A 94 12.07 10.01 35.35
N LYS A 95 10.81 9.94 35.79
CA LYS A 95 10.44 10.00 37.22
C LYS A 95 11.03 8.81 38.00
N SER A 96 10.93 7.60 37.45
CA SER A 96 11.49 6.42 38.13
C SER A 96 13.02 6.52 38.33
N ARG A 97 13.75 7.10 37.36
CA ARG A 97 15.20 7.34 37.47
C ARG A 97 15.55 8.27 38.62
N LYS A 98 14.66 9.22 38.97
CA LYS A 98 14.80 10.15 40.09
C LYS A 98 14.23 9.61 41.40
N ASP A 99 13.98 8.29 41.48
CA ASP A 99 13.44 7.60 42.66
C ASP A 99 12.02 8.03 43.08
N PHE A 100 11.25 8.65 42.18
CA PHE A 100 9.83 8.89 42.41
C PHE A 100 9.03 7.57 42.33
N VAL A 101 8.11 7.40 43.26
CA VAL A 101 7.15 6.31 43.20
C VAL A 101 6.10 6.63 42.12
N LEU A 102 5.94 5.75 41.16
CA LEU A 102 4.98 5.89 40.10
C LEU A 102 3.56 5.58 40.58
N THR A 103 2.58 6.27 40.00
CA THR A 103 1.15 6.02 40.27
C THR A 103 0.71 4.71 39.59
N ARG A 104 -0.45 4.21 40.00
CA ARG A 104 -1.08 3.04 39.39
C ARG A 104 -1.22 3.19 37.90
N GLU A 105 -1.75 4.33 37.44
CA GLU A 105 -1.97 4.64 36.02
C GLU A 105 -0.67 4.61 35.23
N ALA A 106 0.39 5.24 35.77
CA ALA A 106 1.71 5.27 35.14
C ALA A 106 2.33 3.86 35.03
N LEU A 107 2.18 3.04 36.08
CA LEU A 107 2.64 1.65 36.05
C LEU A 107 1.83 0.82 35.06
N TRP A 108 0.52 1.02 34.98
CA TRP A 108 -0.36 0.35 34.02
C TRP A 108 -0.04 0.72 32.57
N ASP A 109 0.20 1.99 32.28
CA ASP A 109 0.63 2.45 30.96
C ASP A 109 1.95 1.81 30.50
N ILE A 110 2.90 1.63 31.43
CA ILE A 110 4.14 0.91 31.16
C ILE A 110 3.85 -0.55 30.82
N TYR A 111 2.98 -1.21 31.56
CA TYR A 111 2.60 -2.60 31.29
C TYR A 111 1.91 -2.76 29.93
N LEU A 112 0.98 -1.87 29.58
CA LEU A 112 0.32 -1.86 28.29
C LEU A 112 1.33 -1.68 27.13
N THR A 113 2.31 -0.79 27.32
CA THR A 113 3.36 -0.55 26.33
C THR A 113 4.27 -1.77 26.19
N ILE A 114 4.64 -2.45 27.28
CA ILE A 114 5.40 -3.71 27.23
C ILE A 114 4.61 -4.78 26.47
N SER A 115 3.31 -4.88 26.71
CA SER A 115 2.45 -5.86 26.06
C SER A 115 2.30 -5.57 24.56
N ALA A 116 2.16 -4.29 24.17
CA ALA A 116 2.11 -3.84 22.79
C ALA A 116 3.42 -4.17 22.06
N TYR A 117 4.55 -3.82 22.65
CA TYR A 117 5.87 -4.08 22.14
C TYR A 117 6.12 -5.58 21.91
N LYS A 118 5.70 -6.45 22.83
CA LYS A 118 5.84 -7.91 22.68
C LYS A 118 4.97 -8.48 21.56
N ARG A 119 3.73 -7.99 21.42
CA ARG A 119 2.87 -8.38 20.28
C ARG A 119 3.53 -8.02 18.95
N MET A 120 4.03 -6.79 18.85
CA MET A 120 4.71 -6.29 17.66
C MET A 120 5.97 -7.08 17.34
N THR A 121 6.82 -7.33 18.36
CA THR A 121 8.03 -8.15 18.24
C THR A 121 7.71 -9.57 17.77
N LYS A 122 6.69 -10.20 18.34
CA LYS A 122 6.26 -11.56 17.94
C LYS A 122 5.78 -11.56 16.49
N PHE A 123 4.95 -10.59 16.11
CA PHE A 123 4.40 -10.48 14.76
C PHE A 123 5.53 -10.36 13.73
N PHE A 124 6.42 -9.38 13.86
CA PHE A 124 7.47 -9.14 12.88
C PHE A 124 8.55 -10.23 12.88
N ARG A 125 8.88 -10.87 14.01
CA ARG A 125 9.78 -12.04 14.02
C ARG A 125 9.18 -13.21 13.26
N THR A 126 7.88 -13.44 13.37
CA THR A 126 7.20 -14.52 12.64
C THR A 126 7.12 -14.22 11.14
N LYS A 127 6.98 -12.95 10.78
CA LYS A 127 6.76 -12.45 9.42
C LYS A 127 8.00 -11.80 8.81
N TYR A 128 9.19 -12.13 9.29
CA TYR A 128 10.46 -11.54 8.86
C TYR A 128 10.67 -11.58 7.34
N MET A 129 10.30 -12.67 6.68
CA MET A 129 10.45 -12.83 5.23
C MET A 129 9.48 -11.97 4.42
N GLU A 130 8.34 -11.58 5.02
CA GLU A 130 7.30 -10.78 4.37
C GLU A 130 7.55 -9.28 4.56
N TYR A 131 8.07 -8.88 5.75
CA TYR A 131 8.30 -7.50 6.16
C TYR A 131 9.73 -7.32 6.71
N PRO A 132 10.79 -7.48 5.89
CA PRO A 132 12.17 -7.47 6.37
C PRO A 132 12.59 -6.13 6.98
N LEU A 133 12.21 -4.97 6.41
CA LEU A 133 12.62 -3.65 6.90
C LEU A 133 11.99 -3.34 8.27
N LEU A 134 10.68 -3.52 8.40
CA LEU A 134 10.00 -3.32 9.68
C LEU A 134 10.47 -4.32 10.74
N SER A 135 10.90 -5.51 10.32
CA SER A 135 11.45 -6.52 11.22
C SER A 135 12.82 -6.15 11.80
N LEU A 136 13.61 -5.33 11.11
CA LEU A 136 14.89 -4.81 11.63
C LEU A 136 14.69 -4.00 12.90
N TRP A 137 13.61 -3.22 12.99
CA TRP A 137 13.30 -2.41 14.18
C TRP A 137 13.02 -3.23 15.43
N VAL A 138 12.58 -4.49 15.27
CA VAL A 138 12.28 -5.39 16.39
C VAL A 138 13.36 -6.45 16.63
N GLN A 139 14.43 -6.47 15.84
CA GLN A 139 15.47 -7.49 15.94
C GLN A 139 16.23 -7.42 17.28
N ASP A 140 16.65 -6.22 17.67
CA ASP A 140 17.43 -5.93 18.88
C ASP A 140 16.54 -5.40 20.02
N MET A 141 15.30 -5.86 20.09
CA MET A 141 14.41 -5.47 21.19
C MET A 141 14.85 -6.08 22.51
N PRO A 142 14.89 -5.30 23.59
CA PRO A 142 15.33 -5.77 24.91
C PRO A 142 14.38 -6.81 25.50
N ASN A 143 14.91 -7.71 26.34
CA ASN A 143 14.09 -8.69 27.04
C ASN A 143 13.42 -8.05 28.27
N THR A 144 12.10 -7.96 28.23
CA THR A 144 11.28 -7.42 29.34
C THR A 144 10.48 -8.50 30.08
N ASP A 145 10.80 -9.79 29.92
CA ASP A 145 10.02 -10.89 30.54
C ASP A 145 9.92 -10.77 32.05
N ARG A 146 11.01 -10.36 32.70
CA ARG A 146 11.03 -10.20 34.18
C ARG A 146 10.07 -9.14 34.66
N ILE A 147 10.07 -7.99 34.01
CA ILE A 147 9.19 -6.87 34.36
C ILE A 147 7.74 -7.21 34.06
N GLU A 148 7.47 -7.74 32.85
CA GLU A 148 6.11 -8.14 32.44
C GLU A 148 5.51 -9.19 33.40
N ASN A 149 6.26 -10.24 33.70
CA ASN A 149 5.79 -11.29 34.61
C ASN A 149 5.49 -10.75 36.03
N ARG A 150 6.23 -9.74 36.49
CA ARG A 150 5.92 -9.09 37.78
C ARG A 150 4.65 -8.28 37.71
N PHE A 151 4.43 -7.52 36.63
CA PHE A 151 3.21 -6.72 36.43
C PHE A 151 1.97 -7.61 36.28
N LYS A 152 2.03 -8.71 35.55
CA LYS A 152 0.94 -9.69 35.40
C LYS A 152 0.49 -10.31 36.75
N ARG A 153 1.40 -10.39 37.74
CA ARG A 153 1.07 -10.91 39.08
C ARG A 153 0.47 -9.83 39.96
N VAL A 154 0.60 -8.57 39.57
CA VAL A 154 0.20 -7.42 40.39
C VAL A 154 -1.10 -6.80 39.90
N PHE A 155 -1.32 -6.73 38.59
CA PHE A 155 -2.48 -6.10 37.97
C PHE A 155 -3.40 -7.12 37.29
N ASP A 156 -4.70 -6.84 37.33
CA ASP A 156 -5.69 -7.52 36.51
C ASP A 156 -5.78 -6.93 35.10
N ASP A 157 -6.72 -7.44 34.29
CA ASP A 157 -6.93 -6.97 32.90
C ASP A 157 -7.46 -5.53 32.78
N LYS A 158 -7.91 -4.93 33.88
CA LYS A 158 -8.41 -3.55 33.97
C LYS A 158 -7.39 -2.59 34.59
N GLY A 159 -6.23 -3.11 35.00
CA GLY A 159 -5.20 -2.33 35.67
C GLY A 159 -5.48 -2.09 37.16
N GLU A 160 -6.39 -2.86 37.77
CA GLU A 160 -6.60 -2.84 39.22
C GLU A 160 -5.62 -3.80 39.90
N LEU A 161 -5.26 -3.44 41.14
CA LEU A 161 -4.31 -4.21 41.95
C LEU A 161 -4.96 -5.51 42.43
N LEU A 162 -4.40 -6.63 42.04
CA LEU A 162 -4.87 -7.96 42.46
C LEU A 162 -4.64 -8.18 43.95
N ASP A 163 -5.56 -8.87 44.59
CA ASP A 163 -5.37 -9.28 46.01
C ASP A 163 -4.14 -10.17 46.17
N THR A 164 -3.84 -10.96 45.15
CA THR A 164 -2.68 -11.84 45.10
C THR A 164 -1.35 -11.14 44.83
N ALA A 165 -1.34 -9.82 44.63
CA ALA A 165 -0.12 -9.03 44.40
C ALA A 165 0.92 -9.19 45.51
N SER A 166 0.43 -9.35 46.79
CA SER A 166 1.24 -9.82 47.89
C SER A 166 0.41 -10.59 48.90
N PRO A 167 0.98 -11.55 49.69
CA PRO A 167 0.26 -12.27 50.74
C PRO A 167 -0.26 -11.33 51.83
N LYS A 168 0.48 -10.25 52.12
CA LYS A 168 0.10 -9.24 53.12
C LYS A 168 -1.13 -8.45 52.63
N LEU A 169 -1.17 -8.04 51.38
CA LEU A 169 -2.32 -7.35 50.80
C LEU A 169 -3.59 -8.21 50.83
N ALA A 170 -3.48 -9.48 50.47
CA ALA A 170 -4.59 -10.42 50.55
C ALA A 170 -5.12 -10.57 52.00
N SER A 171 -4.22 -10.68 52.96
CA SER A 171 -4.60 -10.76 54.37
C SER A 171 -5.33 -9.50 54.86
N LEU A 172 -4.80 -8.31 54.52
CA LEU A 172 -5.39 -7.02 54.92
C LEU A 172 -6.77 -6.83 54.31
N ARG A 173 -6.93 -7.10 53.01
CA ARG A 173 -8.24 -7.00 52.35
C ARG A 173 -9.26 -7.98 52.92
N ASN A 174 -8.86 -9.21 53.22
CA ASN A 174 -9.73 -10.18 53.88
C ASN A 174 -10.13 -9.68 55.28
N THR A 175 -9.22 -9.06 56.04
CA THR A 175 -9.54 -8.47 57.33
C THR A 175 -10.54 -7.33 57.15
N ILE A 176 -10.30 -6.40 56.21
CA ILE A 176 -11.20 -5.29 55.90
C ILE A 176 -12.61 -5.78 55.59
N ILE A 177 -12.76 -6.79 54.71
CA ILE A 177 -14.05 -7.35 54.33
C ILE A 177 -14.75 -7.94 55.58
N LYS A 178 -14.06 -8.82 56.31
CA LYS A 178 -14.63 -9.49 57.49
C LYS A 178 -15.01 -8.49 58.58
N THR A 179 -14.17 -7.50 58.86
CA THR A 179 -14.44 -6.51 59.90
C THR A 179 -15.59 -5.59 59.48
N ARG A 180 -15.68 -5.18 58.23
CA ARG A 180 -16.83 -4.44 57.68
C ARG A 180 -18.15 -5.21 57.78
N GLU A 181 -18.14 -6.51 57.52
CA GLU A 181 -19.33 -7.36 57.65
C GLU A 181 -19.76 -7.46 59.14
N LYS A 182 -18.81 -7.68 60.07
CA LYS A 182 -19.08 -7.70 61.48
C LYS A 182 -19.70 -6.37 61.97
N ILE A 183 -19.07 -5.24 61.57
CA ILE A 183 -19.58 -3.89 61.97
C ILE A 183 -21.01 -3.70 61.44
N LYS A 184 -21.26 -4.06 60.18
CA LYS A 184 -22.61 -3.94 59.58
C LYS A 184 -23.64 -4.79 60.31
N ASN A 185 -23.31 -6.04 60.62
CA ASN A 185 -24.20 -6.94 61.37
C ASN A 185 -24.47 -6.43 62.78
N ASP A 186 -23.45 -5.96 63.50
CA ASP A 186 -23.60 -5.40 64.81
C ASP A 186 -24.43 -4.12 64.83
N ILE A 187 -24.23 -3.22 63.86
CA ILE A 187 -25.06 -2.02 63.71
C ILE A 187 -26.50 -2.39 63.38
N GLN A 188 -26.72 -3.32 62.47
CA GLN A 188 -28.07 -3.78 62.13
C GLN A 188 -28.77 -4.36 63.35
N ALA A 189 -28.07 -5.15 64.18
CA ALA A 189 -28.64 -5.68 65.40
C ALA A 189 -29.07 -4.54 66.40
N ILE A 190 -28.24 -3.49 66.54
CA ILE A 190 -28.55 -2.32 67.36
C ILE A 190 -29.76 -1.54 66.78
N LEU A 191 -29.78 -1.28 65.45
CA LEU A 191 -30.81 -0.47 64.81
C LEU A 191 -32.18 -1.19 64.70
N HIS A 192 -32.23 -2.54 64.65
CA HIS A 192 -33.45 -3.32 64.57
C HIS A 192 -33.97 -3.81 65.88
N ASP A 193 -33.25 -3.56 67.03
CA ASP A 193 -33.73 -3.82 68.33
C ASP A 193 -34.94 -2.93 68.69
N LYS A 194 -36.06 -3.55 69.04
CA LYS A 194 -37.36 -2.88 69.27
C LYS A 194 -37.29 -1.87 70.33
N ASP A 195 -36.49 -2.08 71.38
CA ASP A 195 -36.35 -1.19 72.50
C ASP A 195 -35.55 0.05 72.14
N ASN A 196 -34.67 -0.04 71.13
CA ASN A 196 -33.75 1.03 70.69
C ASN A 196 -34.32 1.91 69.57
N GLN A 197 -35.30 1.46 68.78
CA GLN A 197 -35.81 2.19 67.64
C GLN A 197 -36.26 3.62 67.91
N LYS A 198 -36.83 3.90 69.06
CA LYS A 198 -37.29 5.25 69.45
C LYS A 198 -36.15 6.25 69.58
N TYR A 199 -34.91 5.80 69.74
CA TYR A 199 -33.75 6.64 69.98
C TYR A 199 -33.10 7.12 68.70
N PHE A 200 -33.32 6.49 67.59
CA PHE A 200 -32.70 6.82 66.30
C PHE A 200 -33.53 7.84 65.55
N GLN A 201 -32.80 8.75 64.85
CA GLN A 201 -33.41 9.68 63.91
C GLN A 201 -33.79 8.93 62.64
N GLU A 202 -32.91 8.05 62.22
CA GLU A 202 -33.05 7.18 61.03
C GLU A 202 -32.40 5.83 61.33
N THR A 203 -32.93 4.74 60.73
CA THR A 203 -32.39 3.36 60.92
C THR A 203 -31.44 2.99 59.80
N ILE A 204 -30.49 3.88 59.48
CA ILE A 204 -29.49 3.71 58.44
C ILE A 204 -28.06 3.60 59.02
N ILE A 205 -27.23 2.81 58.31
CA ILE A 205 -25.80 2.72 58.63
C ILE A 205 -25.11 3.95 58.04
N THR A 206 -24.41 4.70 58.87
CA THR A 206 -23.75 5.95 58.48
C THR A 206 -22.27 5.89 58.83
N GLN A 207 -21.44 6.59 58.05
CA GLN A 207 -20.02 6.81 58.35
C GLN A 207 -19.75 8.29 58.63
N ARG A 208 -18.91 8.57 59.61
CA ARG A 208 -18.33 9.90 59.89
C ARG A 208 -16.86 9.72 60.25
N ASN A 209 -16.01 10.57 59.68
CA ASN A 209 -14.56 10.49 59.90
C ASN A 209 -14.00 9.07 59.68
N ASN A 210 -14.47 8.39 58.63
CA ASN A 210 -14.13 7.00 58.27
C ASN A 210 -14.50 5.95 59.30
N ARG A 211 -15.38 6.28 60.25
CA ARG A 211 -15.89 5.36 61.30
C ARG A 211 -17.38 5.09 61.09
N TYR A 212 -17.79 3.88 61.33
CA TYR A 212 -19.18 3.52 61.30
C TYR A 212 -19.85 3.99 62.62
N VAL A 213 -20.92 4.77 62.47
CA VAL A 213 -21.65 5.44 63.56
C VAL A 213 -23.15 5.24 63.38
N ILE A 214 -23.92 5.43 64.46
CA ILE A 214 -25.38 5.42 64.46
C ILE A 214 -25.94 6.82 64.67
N PRO A 215 -27.02 7.23 63.98
CA PRO A 215 -27.63 8.55 64.12
C PRO A 215 -28.63 8.54 65.31
N VAL A 216 -28.21 9.04 66.51
CA VAL A 216 -29.02 9.08 67.69
C VAL A 216 -29.57 10.50 67.91
N LYS A 217 -30.83 10.65 68.23
CA LYS A 217 -31.43 11.91 68.62
C LYS A 217 -30.75 12.50 69.85
N GLN A 218 -30.48 13.81 69.93
CA GLN A 218 -29.74 14.44 70.97
C GLN A 218 -30.34 14.23 72.40
N GLU A 219 -31.65 14.18 72.52
CA GLU A 219 -32.39 13.94 73.76
C GLU A 219 -32.15 12.58 74.42
N TYR A 220 -31.74 11.57 73.61
CA TYR A 220 -31.47 10.21 74.02
C TYR A 220 -29.98 9.90 74.13
N ARG A 221 -29.08 10.90 74.20
CA ARG A 221 -27.61 10.72 74.25
C ARG A 221 -27.22 9.87 75.45
N GLN A 222 -27.89 10.05 76.59
CA GLN A 222 -27.58 9.36 77.86
C GLN A 222 -27.86 7.84 77.82
N TYR A 223 -28.65 7.34 76.85
CA TYR A 223 -29.01 5.92 76.76
C TYR A 223 -28.04 5.14 75.90
N PHE A 224 -27.08 5.82 75.25
CA PHE A 224 -26.10 5.18 74.40
C PHE A 224 -24.67 5.44 74.86
N ASP A 225 -23.98 4.37 75.29
CA ASP A 225 -22.54 4.44 75.55
C ASP A 225 -21.75 4.43 74.23
N GLY A 226 -21.00 5.51 73.98
CA GLY A 226 -20.22 5.65 72.81
C GLY A 226 -19.58 6.99 72.63
N LEU A 227 -18.73 7.09 71.58
CA LEU A 227 -17.99 8.31 71.21
C LEU A 227 -18.79 9.10 70.20
N ILE A 228 -18.94 10.42 70.41
CA ILE A 228 -19.57 11.33 69.47
C ILE A 228 -18.50 11.75 68.42
N HIS A 229 -18.74 11.43 67.16
CA HIS A 229 -17.86 11.80 66.05
C HIS A 229 -18.33 13.04 65.28
N ASP A 230 -19.62 13.30 65.30
CA ASP A 230 -20.19 14.42 64.52
C ASP A 230 -21.60 14.79 65.04
N ARG A 231 -22.09 15.97 64.65
CA ARG A 231 -23.46 16.44 64.90
C ARG A 231 -24.10 16.91 63.58
N SER A 232 -25.41 16.73 63.48
CA SER A 232 -26.14 17.31 62.35
C SER A 232 -26.07 18.84 62.39
N ALA A 233 -26.27 19.49 61.24
CA ALA A 233 -26.24 20.96 61.11
C ALA A 233 -27.24 21.65 62.06
N THR A 234 -28.35 21.02 62.36
CA THR A 234 -29.36 21.49 63.31
C THR A 234 -29.05 21.14 64.79
N GLY A 235 -28.04 20.33 65.02
CA GLY A 235 -27.69 19.85 66.33
C GLY A 235 -28.61 18.77 66.92
N GLN A 236 -29.68 18.39 66.21
CA GLN A 236 -30.72 17.45 66.71
C GLN A 236 -30.31 15.98 66.62
N THR A 237 -29.30 15.65 65.82
CA THR A 237 -28.80 14.29 65.64
C THR A 237 -27.31 14.24 65.98
N LEU A 238 -26.98 13.27 66.83
CA LEU A 238 -25.60 12.94 67.25
C LEU A 238 -25.18 11.67 66.48
N TYR A 239 -24.04 11.73 65.82
CA TYR A 239 -23.43 10.55 65.19
C TYR A 239 -22.51 9.88 66.24
N ILE A 240 -22.99 8.81 66.80
CA ILE A 240 -22.33 8.12 67.95
C ILE A 240 -21.72 6.81 67.43
N GLU A 241 -20.46 6.59 67.79
CA GLU A 241 -19.79 5.30 67.65
C GLU A 241 -20.09 4.49 68.97
N PRO A 242 -20.88 3.44 68.90
CA PRO A 242 -21.12 2.62 70.11
C PRO A 242 -19.84 2.01 70.64
N MET A 243 -19.67 1.95 71.95
CA MET A 243 -18.46 1.38 72.60
C MET A 243 -18.16 -0.04 72.13
N ARG A 244 -19.17 -0.83 71.77
CA ARG A 244 -19.05 -2.17 71.19
C ARG A 244 -18.35 -2.18 69.87
N LEU A 245 -18.47 -1.10 69.06
CA LEU A 245 -17.90 -1.00 67.75
C LEU A 245 -16.51 -0.32 67.67
N VAL A 246 -16.07 0.32 68.78
CA VAL A 246 -14.82 1.04 68.82
C VAL A 246 -13.62 0.17 68.46
N ASN A 247 -13.54 -1.05 68.94
CA ASN A 247 -12.45 -1.96 68.64
C ASN A 247 -12.50 -2.42 67.17
N LEU A 248 -13.70 -2.72 66.65
CA LEU A 248 -13.87 -3.11 65.25
C LEU A 248 -13.56 -1.96 64.28
N ASN A 249 -14.00 -0.75 64.60
CA ASN A 249 -13.64 0.42 63.81
C ASN A 249 -12.13 0.71 63.85
N ASN A 250 -11.46 0.51 65.03
CA ASN A 250 -10.01 0.61 65.10
C ASN A 250 -9.30 -0.43 64.25
N GLU A 251 -9.70 -1.70 64.36
CA GLU A 251 -9.17 -2.80 63.54
C GLU A 251 -9.35 -2.52 62.06
N LEU A 252 -10.51 -1.98 61.65
CA LEU A 252 -10.78 -1.59 60.26
C LEU A 252 -9.84 -0.46 59.83
N GLN A 253 -9.65 0.57 60.65
CA GLN A 253 -8.75 1.69 60.32
C GLN A 253 -7.29 1.24 60.22
N GLU A 254 -6.81 0.40 61.14
CA GLU A 254 -5.47 -0.18 61.07
C GLU A 254 -5.27 -1.02 59.83
N ALA A 255 -6.28 -1.82 59.44
CA ALA A 255 -6.23 -2.62 58.23
C ALA A 255 -6.24 -1.75 56.97
N LEU A 256 -7.02 -0.67 56.92
CA LEU A 256 -7.05 0.29 55.78
C LEU A 256 -5.71 1.02 55.64
N ILE A 257 -5.14 1.53 56.73
CA ILE A 257 -3.81 2.16 56.74
C ILE A 257 -2.74 1.14 56.31
N GLY A 258 -2.85 -0.10 56.79
CA GLY A 258 -1.96 -1.20 56.41
C GLY A 258 -2.05 -1.53 54.92
N GLU A 259 -3.28 -1.53 54.36
CA GLU A 259 -3.51 -1.73 52.90
C GLU A 259 -2.84 -0.62 52.09
N GLU A 260 -3.05 0.65 52.46
CA GLU A 260 -2.44 1.80 51.77
C GLU A 260 -0.91 1.73 51.77
N GLN A 261 -0.34 1.42 52.94
CA GLN A 261 1.12 1.25 53.09
C GLN A 261 1.65 0.09 52.23
N GLU A 262 0.93 -1.04 52.19
CA GLU A 262 1.34 -2.20 51.40
C GLU A 262 1.20 -1.92 49.88
N VAL A 263 0.16 -1.24 49.43
CA VAL A 263 -0.01 -0.77 48.04
C VAL A 263 1.15 0.14 47.66
N LEU A 264 1.49 1.11 48.51
CA LEU A 264 2.62 2.01 48.28
C LEU A 264 3.96 1.25 48.20
N ARG A 265 4.14 0.22 49.08
CA ARG A 265 5.32 -0.65 49.02
C ARG A 265 5.42 -1.39 47.69
N ILE A 266 4.30 -1.95 47.22
CA ILE A 266 4.24 -2.64 45.92
C ILE A 266 4.58 -1.67 44.76
N TYR A 267 4.01 -0.47 44.75
CA TYR A 267 4.31 0.55 43.75
C TYR A 267 5.77 1.00 43.80
N ARG A 268 6.38 1.09 45.00
CA ARG A 268 7.81 1.36 45.14
C ARG A 268 8.68 0.27 44.54
N GLU A 269 8.32 -0.99 44.77
CA GLU A 269 9.01 -2.16 44.20
C GLU A 269 8.93 -2.15 42.67
N LEU A 270 7.72 -1.90 42.12
CA LEU A 270 7.54 -1.82 40.65
C LEU A 270 8.27 -0.62 40.04
N SER A 271 8.25 0.54 40.71
CA SER A 271 8.98 1.73 40.28
C SER A 271 10.50 1.52 40.27
N ALA A 272 11.04 0.78 41.26
CA ALA A 272 12.45 0.40 41.26
C ALA A 272 12.80 -0.58 40.14
N LEU A 273 11.88 -1.50 39.80
CA LEU A 273 12.04 -2.39 38.64
C LEU A 273 12.01 -1.62 37.32
N VAL A 274 11.09 -0.65 37.16
CA VAL A 274 11.04 0.26 36.02
C VAL A 274 12.33 1.07 35.91
N LYS A 275 12.87 1.60 37.02
CA LYS A 275 14.15 2.32 37.06
C LYS A 275 15.29 1.47 36.48
N GLN A 276 15.39 0.19 36.86
CA GLN A 276 16.43 -0.72 36.40
C GLN A 276 16.38 -0.93 34.86
N HIS A 277 15.18 -0.93 34.29
CA HIS A 277 14.95 -1.17 32.85
C HIS A 277 14.56 0.09 32.07
N SER A 278 14.74 1.28 32.66
CA SER A 278 14.21 2.52 32.07
C SER A 278 14.80 2.86 30.71
N ASN A 279 16.07 2.51 30.43
CA ASN A 279 16.71 2.71 29.13
C ASN A 279 16.11 1.76 28.08
N ASP A 280 16.00 0.48 28.46
CA ASP A 280 15.43 -0.56 27.60
C ASP A 280 13.98 -0.25 27.25
N LEU A 281 13.20 0.23 28.23
CA LEU A 281 11.81 0.61 28.01
C LEU A 281 11.67 1.84 27.13
N MET A 282 12.57 2.82 27.25
CA MET A 282 12.58 4.00 26.38
C MET A 282 12.96 3.64 24.94
N ASP A 283 14.01 2.86 24.72
CA ASP A 283 14.42 2.37 23.41
C ASP A 283 13.30 1.55 22.74
N ALA A 284 12.70 0.62 23.49
CA ALA A 284 11.56 -0.15 22.99
C ALA A 284 10.36 0.76 22.62
N CYS A 285 10.07 1.76 23.43
CA CYS A 285 8.99 2.70 23.20
C CYS A 285 9.23 3.55 21.93
N GLU A 286 10.43 4.01 21.70
CA GLU A 286 10.83 4.76 20.50
C GLU A 286 10.70 3.90 19.25
N LYS A 287 11.23 2.67 19.26
CA LYS A 287 11.15 1.72 18.13
C LYS A 287 9.71 1.37 17.78
N VAL A 288 8.88 1.06 18.77
CA VAL A 288 7.46 0.78 18.55
C VAL A 288 6.73 1.98 17.99
N SER A 289 7.01 3.18 18.53
CA SER A 289 6.38 4.42 18.06
C SER A 289 6.82 4.77 16.64
N HIS A 290 8.07 4.46 16.25
CA HIS A 290 8.52 4.57 14.86
C HIS A 290 7.72 3.65 13.94
N ILE A 291 7.55 2.37 14.29
CA ILE A 291 6.74 1.45 13.50
C ILE A 291 5.30 1.97 13.39
N GLU A 292 4.68 2.40 14.50
CA GLU A 292 3.33 2.99 14.46
C GLU A 292 3.25 4.25 13.58
N PHE A 293 4.30 5.07 13.56
CA PHE A 293 4.41 6.22 12.66
C PHE A 293 4.47 5.79 11.19
N VAL A 294 5.27 4.75 10.84
CA VAL A 294 5.33 4.20 9.49
C VAL A 294 3.96 3.63 9.06
N TYR A 295 3.24 2.99 9.97
CA TYR A 295 1.86 2.57 9.71
C TYR A 295 0.91 3.76 9.53
N GLY A 296 1.13 4.85 10.23
CA GLY A 296 0.43 6.13 10.02
C GLY A 296 0.63 6.65 8.60
N LYS A 297 1.88 6.65 8.09
CA LYS A 297 2.20 7.00 6.69
C LYS A 297 1.47 6.10 5.70
N ALA A 298 1.48 4.80 5.93
CA ALA A 298 0.80 3.83 5.07
C ALA A 298 -0.74 4.00 5.09
N SER A 299 -1.33 4.24 6.25
CA SER A 299 -2.76 4.49 6.42
C SER A 299 -3.19 5.77 5.70
N LEU A 300 -2.42 6.85 5.83
CA LEU A 300 -2.62 8.09 5.09
C LEU A 300 -2.55 7.83 3.57
N ALA A 301 -1.55 7.08 3.10
CA ALA A 301 -1.41 6.72 1.69
C ALA A 301 -2.64 5.97 1.15
N ILE A 302 -3.21 5.05 1.92
CA ILE A 302 -4.43 4.32 1.55
C ILE A 302 -5.61 5.29 1.39
N SER A 303 -5.75 6.31 2.25
CA SER A 303 -6.89 7.23 2.26
C SER A 303 -7.05 8.00 0.94
N TYR A 304 -5.96 8.41 0.30
CA TYR A 304 -5.96 9.12 -0.99
C TYR A 304 -5.47 8.26 -2.16
N LYS A 305 -5.32 6.94 -1.99
CA LYS A 305 -4.80 5.98 -3.00
C LYS A 305 -3.41 6.40 -3.49
N GLY A 306 -2.52 6.68 -2.56
CA GLY A 306 -1.16 7.08 -2.83
C GLY A 306 -0.30 5.92 -3.35
N VAL A 307 0.72 6.30 -4.12
CA VAL A 307 1.73 5.39 -4.66
C VAL A 307 3.13 5.89 -4.31
N PRO A 308 4.14 5.04 -4.19
CA PRO A 308 5.52 5.49 -4.09
C PRO A 308 5.95 6.14 -5.40
N ALA A 309 6.57 7.31 -5.34
CA ALA A 309 7.23 7.87 -6.50
C ALA A 309 8.59 7.19 -6.73
N ILE A 310 8.97 7.04 -8.00
CA ILE A 310 10.29 6.58 -8.38
C ILE A 310 11.26 7.76 -8.25
N LEU A 311 12.36 7.59 -7.51
CA LEU A 311 13.37 8.62 -7.40
C LEU A 311 14.14 8.75 -8.73
N SER A 312 14.02 9.92 -9.37
CA SER A 312 14.68 10.21 -10.64
C SER A 312 16.14 10.64 -10.40
N THR A 313 17.08 10.02 -11.11
CA THR A 313 18.50 10.35 -11.08
C THR A 313 18.89 11.42 -12.10
N ASP A 314 18.11 11.59 -13.13
CA ASP A 314 18.29 12.54 -14.25
C ASP A 314 17.55 13.86 -14.05
N ARG A 315 17.03 14.10 -12.86
CA ARG A 315 16.25 15.29 -12.48
C ARG A 315 14.96 15.48 -13.28
N THR A 316 14.35 14.38 -13.68
CA THR A 316 13.05 14.40 -14.36
C THR A 316 11.90 14.35 -13.35
N VAL A 317 10.97 15.27 -13.48
CA VAL A 317 9.62 15.19 -12.89
C VAL A 317 8.69 14.59 -13.93
N ASN A 318 8.05 13.49 -13.60
CA ASN A 318 6.98 12.89 -14.41
C ASN A 318 5.85 12.44 -13.49
N LEU A 319 4.92 13.32 -13.24
CA LEU A 319 3.75 13.02 -12.41
C LEU A 319 2.58 12.65 -13.31
N MET A 320 2.15 11.41 -13.18
CA MET A 320 1.03 10.86 -13.93
C MET A 320 -0.25 10.92 -13.11
N ARG A 321 -1.26 11.65 -13.59
CA ARG A 321 -2.56 11.83 -12.94
C ARG A 321 -2.44 12.24 -11.47
N ALA A 322 -1.52 13.14 -11.18
CA ALA A 322 -1.32 13.70 -9.86
C ALA A 322 -2.58 14.43 -9.37
N ARG A 323 -2.91 14.27 -8.12
CA ARG A 323 -4.04 14.91 -7.45
C ARG A 323 -3.53 15.70 -6.26
N HIS A 324 -4.12 16.87 -6.04
CA HIS A 324 -3.80 17.65 -4.85
C HIS A 324 -4.38 16.97 -3.60
N PRO A 325 -3.56 16.57 -2.62
CA PRO A 325 -4.01 15.74 -1.50
C PRO A 325 -5.03 16.41 -0.57
N LEU A 326 -5.06 17.75 -0.52
CA LEU A 326 -5.98 18.52 0.31
C LEU A 326 -7.33 18.80 -0.37
N ILE A 327 -7.48 18.43 -1.66
CA ILE A 327 -8.77 18.57 -2.37
C ILE A 327 -9.50 17.22 -2.30
N PRO A 328 -10.80 17.22 -1.92
CA PRO A 328 -11.57 15.98 -1.81
C PRO A 328 -11.52 15.11 -3.07
N PRO A 329 -11.42 13.76 -2.93
CA PRO A 329 -11.21 12.84 -4.06
C PRO A 329 -12.31 12.86 -5.14
N ASN A 330 -13.52 13.30 -4.80
CA ASN A 330 -14.66 13.43 -5.71
C ASN A 330 -14.65 14.73 -6.52
N VAL A 331 -13.84 15.70 -6.15
CA VAL A 331 -13.74 17.03 -6.79
C VAL A 331 -12.41 17.21 -7.51
N VAL A 332 -11.32 16.66 -6.96
CA VAL A 332 -9.97 16.84 -7.50
C VAL A 332 -9.86 16.29 -8.93
N VAL A 333 -9.31 17.12 -9.82
CA VAL A 333 -9.03 16.71 -11.20
C VAL A 333 -7.58 16.26 -11.32
N PRO A 334 -7.33 15.02 -11.77
CA PRO A 334 -5.98 14.51 -11.96
C PRO A 334 -5.24 15.25 -13.09
N THR A 335 -4.01 15.67 -12.81
CA THR A 335 -3.17 16.45 -13.72
C THR A 335 -1.86 15.73 -14.02
N ASN A 336 -1.38 15.80 -15.27
CA ASN A 336 -0.05 15.32 -15.64
C ASN A 336 0.94 16.49 -15.62
N ILE A 337 2.10 16.28 -14.97
CA ILE A 337 3.17 17.29 -14.92
C ILE A 337 4.44 16.63 -15.40
N LEU A 338 5.02 17.16 -16.48
CA LEU A 338 6.30 16.73 -17.02
C LEU A 338 7.27 17.91 -16.98
N LEU A 339 8.49 17.70 -16.47
CA LEU A 339 9.51 18.74 -16.37
C LEU A 339 10.89 18.08 -16.25
N GLY A 340 11.93 18.72 -16.81
CA GLY A 340 13.31 18.21 -16.69
C GLY A 340 13.74 17.25 -17.82
N THR A 341 12.91 17.04 -18.84
CA THR A 341 13.25 16.25 -20.04
C THR A 341 13.86 17.17 -21.11
N SER A 342 13.06 17.59 -22.09
CA SER A 342 13.45 18.55 -23.15
C SER A 342 13.47 20.00 -22.69
N TYR A 343 12.80 20.30 -21.61
CA TYR A 343 12.71 21.65 -21.00
C TYR A 343 12.83 21.58 -19.48
N ARG A 344 13.32 22.68 -18.90
CA ARG A 344 13.48 22.83 -17.45
C ARG A 344 12.55 23.86 -16.84
N ILE A 345 11.91 24.67 -17.67
CA ILE A 345 10.95 25.69 -17.24
C ILE A 345 9.61 25.36 -17.91
N LEU A 346 8.55 25.24 -17.11
CA LEU A 346 7.17 25.10 -17.58
C LEU A 346 6.42 26.38 -17.26
N LEU A 347 6.03 27.13 -18.32
CA LEU A 347 5.28 28.36 -18.22
C LEU A 347 3.78 28.06 -18.35
N ILE A 348 3.02 28.25 -17.26
CA ILE A 348 1.58 27.96 -17.24
C ILE A 348 0.79 29.23 -17.50
N THR A 349 -0.12 29.17 -18.47
CA THR A 349 -0.98 30.27 -18.87
C THR A 349 -2.45 29.90 -18.71
N GLY A 350 -3.33 30.89 -18.72
CA GLY A 350 -4.77 30.71 -18.57
C GLY A 350 -5.40 31.63 -17.54
N SER A 351 -6.71 31.48 -17.25
CA SER A 351 -7.42 32.30 -16.25
C SER A 351 -6.96 31.96 -14.82
N ASN A 352 -7.00 32.94 -13.92
CA ASN A 352 -6.61 32.75 -12.51
C ASN A 352 -7.47 31.70 -11.81
N THR A 353 -8.74 31.63 -12.15
CA THR A 353 -9.68 30.63 -11.66
C THR A 353 -9.43 29.22 -12.24
N GLY A 354 -8.53 29.07 -13.22
CA GLY A 354 -8.31 27.82 -13.97
C GLY A 354 -7.55 26.74 -13.23
N GLY A 355 -6.88 27.01 -12.11
CA GLY A 355 -6.10 26.04 -11.34
C GLY A 355 -4.58 26.10 -11.60
N LYS A 356 -4.05 27.22 -12.10
CA LYS A 356 -2.60 27.45 -12.24
C LYS A 356 -1.88 27.29 -10.90
N THR A 357 -2.34 28.04 -9.89
CA THR A 357 -1.85 27.98 -8.50
C THR A 357 -1.94 26.58 -7.90
N VAL A 358 -3.06 25.87 -8.15
CA VAL A 358 -3.24 24.48 -7.68
C VAL A 358 -2.22 23.53 -8.31
N SER A 359 -1.88 23.73 -9.58
CA SER A 359 -0.87 22.91 -10.27
C SER A 359 0.54 23.14 -9.70
N LEU A 360 0.89 24.40 -9.41
CA LEU A 360 2.15 24.78 -8.74
C LEU A 360 2.22 24.16 -7.34
N LYS A 361 1.18 24.36 -6.51
CA LYS A 361 1.08 23.79 -5.17
C LYS A 361 1.13 22.25 -5.22
N THR A 362 0.48 21.60 -6.20
CA THR A 362 0.52 20.16 -6.35
C THR A 362 1.94 19.65 -6.55
N LEU A 363 2.70 20.23 -7.48
CA LEU A 363 4.09 19.82 -7.71
C LEU A 363 4.95 19.99 -6.45
N GLY A 364 4.88 21.17 -5.81
CA GLY A 364 5.66 21.46 -4.60
C GLY A 364 5.29 20.51 -3.45
N LEU A 365 4.00 20.36 -3.17
CA LEU A 365 3.51 19.53 -2.07
C LEU A 365 3.84 18.05 -2.25
N LEU A 366 3.66 17.49 -3.46
CA LEU A 366 4.00 16.10 -3.75
C LEU A 366 5.51 15.85 -3.67
N SER A 367 6.33 16.86 -4.03
CA SER A 367 7.78 16.78 -3.87
C SER A 367 8.18 16.74 -2.39
N LEU A 368 7.59 17.58 -1.54
CA LEU A 368 7.78 17.54 -0.09
C LEU A 368 7.35 16.19 0.51
N MET A 369 6.16 15.71 0.15
CA MET A 369 5.65 14.43 0.61
C MET A 369 6.61 13.29 0.27
N ASN A 370 7.08 13.23 -0.98
CA ASN A 370 8.03 12.22 -1.42
C ASN A 370 9.35 12.28 -0.63
N GLN A 371 9.90 13.47 -0.40
CA GLN A 371 11.13 13.66 0.37
C GLN A 371 10.96 13.37 1.88
N CYS A 372 9.72 13.31 2.37
CA CYS A 372 9.40 12.82 3.70
C CYS A 372 9.14 11.30 3.77
N GLY A 373 9.33 10.56 2.66
CA GLY A 373 8.99 9.13 2.59
C GLY A 373 7.49 8.85 2.64
N LEU A 374 6.66 9.81 2.24
CA LEU A 374 5.22 9.65 2.07
C LEU A 374 4.89 9.27 0.64
N PHE A 375 3.92 8.42 0.45
CA PHE A 375 3.38 8.13 -0.88
C PHE A 375 2.60 9.32 -1.39
N ILE A 376 2.58 9.47 -2.71
CA ILE A 376 1.93 10.61 -3.37
C ILE A 376 0.63 10.19 -4.06
N PRO A 377 -0.43 11.00 -4.05
CA PRO A 377 -1.68 10.75 -4.76
C PRO A 377 -1.52 10.92 -6.27
N ALA A 378 -0.89 9.93 -6.92
CA ALA A 378 -0.61 9.89 -8.36
C ALA A 378 -0.82 8.47 -8.89
N ASP A 379 -0.62 8.24 -10.19
CA ASP A 379 -0.63 6.90 -10.76
C ASP A 379 0.78 6.26 -10.66
N HIS A 380 0.82 4.91 -10.66
CA HIS A 380 2.07 4.15 -10.63
C HIS A 380 3.00 4.53 -11.80
N GLY A 381 4.30 4.60 -11.53
CA GLY A 381 5.31 5.03 -12.49
C GLY A 381 5.58 6.54 -12.48
N SER A 382 4.93 7.29 -11.58
CA SER A 382 5.28 8.69 -11.34
C SER A 382 6.69 8.80 -10.78
N MET A 383 7.43 9.81 -11.26
CA MET A 383 8.85 10.02 -10.94
C MET A 383 9.05 11.44 -10.39
N LEU A 384 9.86 11.54 -9.34
CA LEU A 384 10.28 12.81 -8.76
C LEU A 384 11.79 12.78 -8.46
N PRO A 385 12.54 13.85 -8.76
CA PRO A 385 13.92 13.99 -8.30
C PRO A 385 13.94 14.39 -6.81
N VAL A 386 15.10 14.28 -6.20
CA VAL A 386 15.36 14.83 -4.87
C VAL A 386 15.84 16.25 -5.03
N PHE A 387 15.09 17.21 -4.52
CA PHE A 387 15.43 18.62 -4.53
C PHE A 387 16.25 18.97 -3.29
N HIS A 388 17.25 19.83 -3.48
CA HIS A 388 18.00 20.36 -2.37
C HIS A 388 17.20 21.48 -1.65
N ASN A 389 16.58 22.37 -2.42
CA ASN A 389 15.64 23.35 -1.91
C ASN A 389 14.37 23.36 -2.79
N ILE A 390 13.25 23.76 -2.20
CA ILE A 390 11.99 24.01 -2.90
C ILE A 390 11.58 25.44 -2.55
N PHE A 391 11.76 26.33 -3.52
CA PHE A 391 11.38 27.72 -3.40
C PHE A 391 9.97 27.92 -3.98
N ALA A 392 9.11 28.57 -3.23
CA ALA A 392 7.76 28.87 -3.65
C ALA A 392 7.42 30.33 -3.32
N ASP A 393 6.94 31.05 -4.32
CA ASP A 393 6.30 32.35 -4.18
C ASP A 393 4.91 32.23 -4.80
N ILE A 394 3.93 31.84 -3.98
CA ILE A 394 2.59 31.45 -4.38
C ILE A 394 1.58 32.08 -3.42
N GLY A 395 0.61 32.81 -3.95
CA GLY A 395 -0.50 33.40 -3.21
C GLY A 395 -0.50 34.91 -3.21
N ASP A 396 -1.70 35.53 -3.13
CA ASP A 396 -1.92 36.93 -2.93
C ASP A 396 -1.78 37.27 -1.43
N GLU A 397 -0.71 37.89 -1.01
CA GLU A 397 -0.65 38.54 0.30
C GLU A 397 -1.59 39.76 0.32
N GLN A 398 -2.90 39.55 0.33
CA GLN A 398 -3.90 40.56 0.61
C GLN A 398 -4.02 40.86 2.12
N SER A 399 -2.90 40.88 2.83
CA SER A 399 -2.92 41.35 4.21
C SER A 399 -2.89 42.87 4.23
N ILE A 400 -3.94 43.44 4.75
CA ILE A 400 -4.16 44.92 4.92
C ILE A 400 -3.03 45.59 5.75
N GLU A 401 -2.19 44.80 6.39
CA GLU A 401 -1.10 45.24 7.26
C GLU A 401 0.26 45.47 6.57
N ALA A 402 0.46 44.97 5.34
CA ALA A 402 1.70 45.15 4.59
C ALA A 402 1.64 46.40 3.73
N SER A 403 2.28 47.45 4.15
CA SER A 403 2.38 48.74 3.47
C SER A 403 3.27 48.75 2.21
N LEU A 404 3.81 47.61 1.81
CA LEU A 404 4.53 47.43 0.54
C LEU A 404 3.57 46.97 -0.54
N SER A 405 3.67 47.53 -1.75
CA SER A 405 2.86 47.04 -2.88
C SER A 405 3.11 45.54 -3.09
N THR A 406 2.10 44.80 -3.50
CA THR A 406 2.19 43.34 -3.80
C THR A 406 3.37 43.03 -4.70
N PHE A 407 3.68 43.91 -5.69
CA PHE A 407 4.85 43.81 -6.56
C PHE A 407 6.17 43.81 -5.78
N SER A 408 6.35 44.75 -4.80
CA SER A 408 7.60 44.84 -4.04
C SER A 408 7.82 43.62 -3.14
N ALA A 409 6.76 43.02 -2.60
CA ALA A 409 6.84 41.81 -1.78
C ALA A 409 7.26 40.59 -2.63
N HIS A 410 6.60 40.33 -3.76
CA HIS A 410 6.96 39.29 -4.71
C HIS A 410 8.40 39.46 -5.22
N MET A 411 8.78 40.72 -5.58
CA MET A 411 10.12 40.96 -6.09
C MET A 411 11.21 40.74 -5.04
N THR A 412 10.95 41.07 -3.79
CA THR A 412 11.86 40.75 -2.68
C THR A 412 12.07 39.26 -2.53
N GLN A 413 11.01 38.49 -2.65
CA GLN A 413 11.06 37.01 -2.59
C GLN A 413 11.86 36.45 -3.79
N VAL A 414 11.56 36.90 -5.00
CA VAL A 414 12.28 36.53 -6.23
C VAL A 414 13.77 36.84 -6.14
N ILE A 415 14.15 38.02 -5.65
CA ILE A 415 15.56 38.42 -5.43
C ILE A 415 16.24 37.45 -4.47
N SER A 416 15.56 37.06 -3.38
CA SER A 416 16.09 36.08 -2.44
C SER A 416 16.28 34.71 -3.08
N ILE A 417 15.31 34.26 -3.88
CA ILE A 417 15.40 32.99 -4.62
C ILE A 417 16.58 33.03 -5.60
N ILE A 418 16.73 34.12 -6.39
CA ILE A 418 17.83 34.31 -7.34
C ILE A 418 19.20 34.17 -6.64
N LYS A 419 19.35 34.73 -5.45
CA LYS A 419 20.58 34.71 -4.68
C LYS A 419 20.98 33.29 -4.21
N TYR A 420 20.02 32.47 -3.86
CA TYR A 420 20.27 31.16 -3.20
C TYR A 420 20.01 29.95 -4.08
N CYS A 421 19.26 30.08 -5.18
CA CYS A 421 18.89 28.98 -6.04
C CYS A 421 20.10 28.32 -6.72
N GLY A 422 20.14 27.00 -6.69
CA GLY A 422 21.10 26.14 -7.40
C GLY A 422 20.46 25.29 -8.49
N PRO A 423 21.27 24.50 -9.20
CA PRO A 423 20.77 23.66 -10.30
C PRO A 423 19.89 22.48 -9.84
N ASN A 424 19.99 22.08 -8.56
CA ASN A 424 19.23 20.95 -7.99
C ASN A 424 17.98 21.39 -7.21
N ASP A 425 17.55 22.63 -7.44
CA ASP A 425 16.41 23.20 -6.73
C ASP A 425 15.17 23.23 -7.61
N LEU A 426 14.01 23.30 -6.96
CA LEU A 426 12.71 23.53 -7.60
C LEU A 426 12.29 24.98 -7.30
N VAL A 427 11.86 25.69 -8.32
CA VAL A 427 11.35 27.08 -8.22
C VAL A 427 9.90 27.12 -8.70
N LEU A 428 9.01 27.59 -7.85
CA LEU A 428 7.58 27.72 -8.10
C LEU A 428 7.16 29.17 -7.93
N LEU A 429 6.84 29.85 -9.03
CA LEU A 429 6.44 31.26 -9.01
C LEU A 429 5.02 31.42 -9.57
N ASP A 430 4.15 32.04 -8.81
CA ASP A 430 2.81 32.38 -9.29
C ASP A 430 2.78 33.85 -9.75
N GLU A 431 2.10 34.09 -10.86
CA GLU A 431 1.87 35.44 -11.46
C GLU A 431 3.15 36.31 -11.64
N LEU A 432 4.22 35.71 -12.19
CA LEU A 432 5.50 36.37 -12.37
C LEU A 432 5.35 37.70 -13.18
N GLY A 433 5.82 38.78 -12.59
CA GLY A 433 5.81 40.14 -13.17
C GLY A 433 4.52 40.93 -12.95
N SER A 434 3.51 40.39 -12.24
CA SER A 434 2.25 41.08 -11.94
C SER A 434 2.44 42.23 -10.95
N GLY A 435 1.49 43.18 -10.94
CA GLY A 435 1.44 44.27 -9.98
C GLY A 435 2.25 45.55 -10.37
N THR A 436 2.77 45.63 -11.62
CA THR A 436 3.42 46.81 -12.19
C THR A 436 2.92 47.06 -13.61
N ASP A 437 3.53 48.05 -14.32
CA ASP A 437 3.26 48.30 -15.72
C ASP A 437 3.48 46.99 -16.55
N PRO A 438 2.55 46.62 -17.44
CA PRO A 438 2.62 45.39 -18.21
C PRO A 438 3.88 45.21 -19.06
N GLU A 439 4.41 46.31 -19.65
CA GLU A 439 5.61 46.28 -20.49
C GLU A 439 6.87 46.05 -19.62
N GLU A 440 6.98 46.78 -18.49
CA GLU A 440 8.07 46.59 -17.53
C GLU A 440 8.00 45.24 -16.86
N GLY A 441 6.80 44.80 -16.41
CA GLY A 441 6.58 43.54 -15.77
C GLY A 441 6.94 42.35 -16.66
N SER A 442 6.55 42.38 -17.94
CA SER A 442 6.87 41.31 -18.90
C SER A 442 8.37 41.28 -19.23
N ALA A 443 9.04 42.43 -19.43
CA ALA A 443 10.47 42.52 -19.67
C ALA A 443 11.31 41.97 -18.50
N LEU A 444 10.90 42.32 -17.27
CA LEU A 444 11.51 41.81 -16.05
C LEU A 444 11.29 40.30 -15.91
N ALA A 445 10.08 39.79 -16.14
CA ALA A 445 9.75 38.37 -16.08
C ALA A 445 10.57 37.55 -17.09
N VAL A 446 10.74 38.02 -18.34
CA VAL A 446 11.61 37.39 -19.35
C VAL A 446 13.05 37.30 -18.83
N SER A 447 13.56 38.39 -18.25
CA SER A 447 14.92 38.45 -17.73
C SER A 447 15.14 37.45 -16.56
N ILE A 448 14.14 37.28 -15.68
CA ILE A 448 14.15 36.34 -14.58
C ILE A 448 14.11 34.91 -15.09
N LEU A 449 13.26 34.60 -16.08
CA LEU A 449 13.19 33.28 -16.71
C LEU A 449 14.52 32.89 -17.33
N GLU A 450 15.18 33.85 -18.05
CA GLU A 450 16.49 33.63 -18.66
C GLU A 450 17.57 33.35 -17.61
N PHE A 451 17.52 34.01 -16.47
CA PHE A 451 18.44 33.78 -15.37
C PHE A 451 18.29 32.33 -14.84
N PHE A 452 17.07 31.88 -14.54
CA PHE A 452 16.84 30.53 -14.03
C PHE A 452 17.13 29.45 -15.09
N ARG A 453 16.85 29.73 -16.36
CA ARG A 453 17.24 28.86 -17.49
C ARG A 453 18.75 28.61 -17.51
N LYS A 454 19.55 29.67 -17.39
CA LYS A 454 21.02 29.58 -17.31
C LYS A 454 21.51 28.85 -16.04
N LYS A 455 20.83 29.04 -14.92
CA LYS A 455 21.13 28.32 -13.65
C LYS A 455 20.83 26.82 -13.76
N GLY A 456 19.92 26.42 -14.61
CA GLY A 456 19.55 25.02 -14.83
C GLY A 456 18.68 24.41 -13.71
N ALA A 457 18.03 25.23 -12.87
CA ALA A 457 17.04 24.81 -11.92
C ALA A 457 15.76 24.32 -12.63
N LEU A 458 14.99 23.44 -12.00
CA LEU A 458 13.66 23.13 -12.48
C LEU A 458 12.69 24.20 -12.01
N MET A 459 11.87 24.69 -12.93
CA MET A 459 10.98 25.81 -12.63
C MET A 459 9.59 25.60 -13.21
N MET A 460 8.58 25.89 -12.43
CA MET A 460 7.20 25.99 -12.88
C MET A 460 6.67 27.36 -12.51
N VAL A 461 6.20 28.10 -13.50
CA VAL A 461 5.81 29.48 -13.31
C VAL A 461 4.47 29.75 -13.97
N SER A 462 3.62 30.53 -13.33
CA SER A 462 2.37 31.01 -13.93
C SER A 462 2.49 32.45 -14.38
N THR A 463 1.77 32.80 -15.44
CA THR A 463 1.68 34.16 -15.94
C THR A 463 0.40 34.40 -16.73
N HIS A 464 0.06 35.64 -16.93
CA HIS A 464 -1.02 36.10 -17.82
C HIS A 464 -0.51 36.96 -19.00
N TYR A 465 0.83 37.21 -19.06
CA TYR A 465 1.42 38.03 -20.12
C TYR A 465 1.60 37.22 -21.43
N ASN A 466 1.19 37.82 -22.55
CA ASN A 466 1.34 37.22 -23.87
C ASN A 466 2.79 37.19 -24.35
N GLU A 467 3.59 38.20 -23.98
CA GLU A 467 5.01 38.31 -24.30
C GLU A 467 5.81 37.12 -23.80
N LEU A 468 5.48 36.63 -22.59
CA LEU A 468 6.12 35.43 -22.04
C LEU A 468 5.74 34.17 -22.79
N LYS A 469 4.49 34.06 -23.27
CA LYS A 469 4.07 32.92 -24.12
C LYS A 469 4.89 32.86 -25.40
N ASN A 470 5.07 34.00 -26.05
CA ASN A 470 5.86 34.14 -27.27
C ASN A 470 7.34 33.85 -27.01
N TYR A 471 7.88 34.36 -25.91
CA TYR A 471 9.26 34.08 -25.49
C TYR A 471 9.48 32.58 -25.27
N ALA A 472 8.59 31.89 -24.56
CA ALA A 472 8.67 30.46 -24.30
C ALA A 472 8.60 29.63 -25.61
N TYR A 473 7.78 30.07 -26.58
CA TYR A 473 7.66 29.39 -27.87
C TYR A 473 8.95 29.42 -28.70
N HIS A 474 9.72 30.53 -28.61
CA HIS A 474 10.96 30.73 -29.36
C HIS A 474 12.24 30.37 -28.60
N THR A 475 12.12 29.93 -27.33
CA THR A 475 13.27 29.70 -26.46
C THR A 475 13.39 28.23 -26.07
N GLU A 476 14.49 27.59 -26.51
CA GLU A 476 14.78 26.21 -26.14
C GLU A 476 14.96 26.06 -24.63
N GLY A 477 14.39 25.02 -24.03
CA GLY A 477 14.47 24.72 -22.61
C GLY A 477 13.33 25.32 -21.78
N ILE A 478 12.39 26.07 -22.43
CA ILE A 478 11.15 26.55 -21.83
C ILE A 478 9.96 25.95 -22.60
N GLU A 479 8.95 25.47 -21.93
CA GLU A 479 7.76 24.94 -22.55
C GLU A 479 6.50 25.67 -22.09
N ASN A 480 5.56 25.85 -22.98
CA ASN A 480 4.25 26.41 -22.66
C ASN A 480 3.30 25.32 -22.15
N GLY A 481 2.51 25.68 -21.16
CA GLY A 481 1.36 24.91 -20.72
C GLY A 481 0.15 25.80 -20.50
N HIS A 482 -1.05 25.24 -20.61
CA HIS A 482 -2.26 25.98 -20.25
C HIS A 482 -3.19 25.10 -19.42
N VAL A 483 -3.97 25.76 -18.55
CA VAL A 483 -5.06 25.10 -17.84
C VAL A 483 -6.33 25.23 -18.67
N GLU A 484 -6.93 24.09 -18.99
CA GLU A 484 -8.13 24.00 -19.83
C GLU A 484 -9.33 24.70 -19.15
N PHE A 485 -10.08 25.45 -19.93
CA PHE A 485 -11.29 26.15 -19.52
C PHE A 485 -12.46 25.72 -20.42
N ASP A 486 -13.57 25.30 -19.84
CA ASP A 486 -14.76 24.91 -20.63
C ASP A 486 -15.59 26.15 -20.95
N GLU A 487 -15.49 26.61 -22.18
CA GLU A 487 -16.25 27.76 -22.66
C GLU A 487 -17.78 27.56 -22.62
N ARG A 488 -18.26 26.32 -22.64
CA ARG A 488 -19.70 26.03 -22.61
C ARG A 488 -20.30 26.16 -21.23
N THR A 489 -19.53 25.73 -20.20
CA THR A 489 -19.98 25.78 -18.81
C THR A 489 -19.46 26.97 -18.06
N LEU A 490 -18.52 27.73 -18.60
CA LEU A 490 -17.74 28.79 -17.95
C LEU A 490 -17.07 28.31 -16.66
N LYS A 491 -16.69 27.05 -16.61
CA LYS A 491 -16.00 26.45 -15.47
C LYS A 491 -14.62 25.98 -15.86
N PRO A 492 -13.64 26.14 -14.98
CA PRO A 492 -12.33 25.54 -15.19
C PRO A 492 -12.47 24.01 -15.18
N THR A 493 -11.78 23.34 -16.08
CA THR A 493 -11.66 21.89 -16.06
C THR A 493 -10.51 21.41 -15.17
N TYR A 494 -9.64 22.31 -14.72
CA TYR A 494 -8.43 22.09 -13.91
C TYR A 494 -7.42 21.12 -14.58
N ARG A 495 -7.46 20.96 -15.88
CA ARG A 495 -6.55 20.09 -16.62
C ARG A 495 -5.42 20.91 -17.21
N LEU A 496 -4.20 20.45 -16.98
CA LEU A 496 -3.00 21.06 -17.56
C LEU A 496 -2.66 20.34 -18.88
N HIS A 497 -2.55 21.14 -19.95
CA HIS A 497 -2.05 20.72 -21.25
C HIS A 497 -0.69 21.36 -21.47
N ILE A 498 0.32 20.53 -21.77
CA ILE A 498 1.69 20.95 -21.99
C ILE A 498 1.95 20.96 -23.50
N GLY A 499 2.79 21.87 -24.00
CA GLY A 499 3.11 22.04 -25.41
C GLY A 499 2.28 23.08 -26.15
N VAL A 500 1.30 23.69 -25.47
CA VAL A 500 0.41 24.68 -26.06
C VAL A 500 0.14 25.83 -25.09
N ALA A 501 0.19 27.07 -25.60
CA ALA A 501 -0.17 28.24 -24.83
C ALA A 501 -1.70 28.45 -24.81
N GLY A 502 -2.24 28.85 -23.65
CA GLY A 502 -3.67 29.11 -23.52
C GLY A 502 -4.12 30.41 -24.17
N SER A 503 -5.32 30.40 -24.75
CA SER A 503 -6.02 31.58 -25.22
C SER A 503 -6.69 32.33 -24.07
N SER A 504 -6.87 33.64 -24.23
CA SER A 504 -7.57 34.48 -23.24
C SER A 504 -9.08 34.49 -23.55
N HIS A 505 -9.91 34.06 -22.60
CA HIS A 505 -11.37 33.94 -22.79
C HIS A 505 -12.19 35.06 -22.11
N ALA A 506 -11.55 36.18 -21.76
CA ALA A 506 -12.19 37.26 -21.00
C ALA A 506 -13.44 37.82 -21.69
N LEU A 507 -13.41 38.01 -23.01
CA LEU A 507 -14.58 38.55 -23.76
C LEU A 507 -15.72 37.55 -23.80
N SER A 508 -15.45 36.23 -23.97
CA SER A 508 -16.46 35.17 -23.95
C SER A 508 -17.10 35.05 -22.58
N ILE A 509 -16.33 35.16 -21.53
CA ILE A 509 -16.81 35.15 -20.13
C ILE A 509 -17.66 36.39 -19.86
N ALA A 510 -17.21 37.59 -20.23
CA ALA A 510 -17.96 38.82 -20.02
C ALA A 510 -19.31 38.81 -20.77
N ALA A 511 -19.33 38.32 -22.02
CA ALA A 511 -20.57 38.20 -22.79
C ALA A 511 -21.61 37.31 -22.09
N ARG A 512 -21.17 36.19 -21.52
CA ARG A 512 -22.07 35.26 -20.82
C ARG A 512 -22.47 35.73 -19.43
N LEU A 513 -21.65 36.50 -18.75
CA LEU A 513 -22.01 37.14 -17.47
C LEU A 513 -23.03 38.26 -17.67
N GLY A 514 -23.41 38.59 -18.92
CA GLY A 514 -24.47 39.56 -19.22
C GLY A 514 -23.94 40.90 -19.66
N LEU A 515 -22.67 41.04 -20.02
CA LEU A 515 -22.19 42.29 -20.63
C LEU A 515 -22.91 42.52 -21.98
N PRO A 516 -23.46 43.73 -22.22
CA PRO A 516 -24.15 44.01 -23.46
C PRO A 516 -23.35 43.67 -24.70
N LYS A 517 -24.03 43.07 -25.70
CA LYS A 517 -23.37 42.55 -26.92
C LYS A 517 -22.59 43.63 -27.67
N ASP A 518 -23.10 44.86 -27.66
CA ASP A 518 -22.47 46.01 -28.31
C ASP A 518 -21.10 46.35 -27.71
N ILE A 519 -20.98 46.19 -26.38
CA ILE A 519 -19.72 46.41 -25.69
C ILE A 519 -18.73 45.28 -26.01
N VAL A 520 -19.21 44.04 -26.01
CA VAL A 520 -18.38 42.85 -26.34
C VAL A 520 -17.87 42.94 -27.77
N THR A 521 -18.74 43.28 -28.73
CA THR A 521 -18.38 43.41 -30.14
C THR A 521 -17.34 44.52 -30.32
N ARG A 522 -17.55 45.67 -29.72
CA ARG A 522 -16.61 46.79 -29.77
C ARG A 522 -15.26 46.47 -29.11
N ALA A 523 -15.28 45.73 -27.99
CA ALA A 523 -14.05 45.26 -27.36
C ALA A 523 -13.28 44.27 -28.24
N ALA A 524 -13.98 43.38 -28.95
CA ALA A 524 -13.39 42.44 -29.92
C ALA A 524 -12.78 43.18 -31.12
N GLU A 525 -13.48 44.17 -31.65
CA GLU A 525 -12.98 45.05 -32.73
C GLU A 525 -11.72 45.83 -32.27
N TYR A 526 -11.71 46.35 -31.05
CA TYR A 526 -10.56 47.08 -30.50
C TYR A 526 -9.36 46.12 -30.31
N LYS A 527 -9.59 44.91 -29.79
CA LYS A 527 -8.57 43.88 -29.70
C LYS A 527 -7.99 43.52 -31.07
N SER A 528 -8.82 43.46 -32.08
CA SER A 528 -8.39 43.12 -33.44
C SER A 528 -7.55 44.24 -34.12
N GLN A 529 -7.74 45.48 -33.77
CA GLN A 529 -6.98 46.61 -34.32
C GLN A 529 -5.57 46.76 -33.78
N PHE A 530 -5.30 46.28 -32.55
CA PHE A 530 -4.05 46.47 -31.82
C PHE A 530 -3.30 45.15 -31.50
N GLY A 531 -3.84 43.98 -31.88
CA GLY A 531 -3.23 42.68 -31.63
C GLY A 531 -2.51 42.04 -32.82
N SER A 532 -1.43 41.33 -32.61
CA SER A 532 -0.72 40.53 -33.63
C SER A 532 -1.55 39.29 -33.96
N HIS A 533 -2.34 39.33 -35.06
CA HIS A 533 -3.39 38.36 -35.40
C HIS A 533 -2.92 36.98 -35.80
N GLU A 534 -1.79 36.84 -36.53
CA GLU A 534 -1.41 35.60 -37.17
C GLU A 534 -1.09 34.45 -36.21
N MET A 535 -0.49 34.77 -35.05
CA MET A 535 -0.09 33.75 -34.09
C MET A 535 -1.24 33.26 -33.18
N GLU A 536 -2.18 34.17 -32.81
CA GLU A 536 -3.35 33.78 -31.99
C GLU A 536 -4.30 32.86 -32.74
N GLU A 537 -4.45 33.02 -34.07
CA GLU A 537 -5.33 32.21 -34.90
C GLU A 537 -4.76 30.80 -35.12
N VAL A 538 -3.44 30.68 -35.38
CA VAL A 538 -2.75 29.39 -35.46
C VAL A 538 -2.77 28.63 -34.13
N LEU A 539 -2.56 29.32 -33.02
CA LEU A 539 -2.64 28.70 -31.68
C LEU A 539 -4.07 28.27 -31.33
N SER A 540 -5.09 29.02 -31.76
CA SER A 540 -6.50 28.65 -31.56
C SER A 540 -6.86 27.37 -32.33
N ASP A 541 -6.48 27.26 -33.59
CA ASP A 541 -6.71 26.08 -34.45
C ASP A 541 -5.97 24.84 -33.89
N LEU A 542 -4.72 25.01 -33.48
CA LEU A 542 -3.93 23.94 -32.86
C LEU A 542 -4.58 23.44 -31.54
N ASN A 543 -5.06 24.38 -30.69
CA ASN A 543 -5.78 24.06 -29.50
C ASN A 543 -7.05 23.24 -29.73
N GLU A 544 -7.82 23.58 -30.81
CA GLU A 544 -9.02 22.86 -31.17
C GLU A 544 -8.70 21.44 -31.67
N GLN A 545 -7.64 21.28 -32.46
CA GLN A 545 -7.19 19.95 -32.91
C GLN A 545 -6.71 19.09 -31.75
N LEU A 546 -5.94 19.64 -30.81
CA LEU A 546 -5.49 18.93 -29.60
C LEU A 546 -6.65 18.56 -28.68
N ARG A 547 -7.64 19.43 -28.53
CA ARG A 547 -8.86 19.13 -27.79
C ARG A 547 -9.61 17.93 -28.41
N LYS A 548 -9.79 17.94 -29.72
CA LYS A 548 -10.43 16.83 -30.45
C LYS A 548 -9.63 15.53 -30.35
N ALA A 549 -8.31 15.59 -30.40
CA ALA A 549 -7.43 14.44 -30.19
C ALA A 549 -7.54 13.89 -28.73
N SER A 550 -7.51 14.76 -27.75
CA SER A 550 -7.65 14.38 -26.33
C SER A 550 -9.03 13.78 -26.01
N GLU A 551 -10.11 14.31 -26.60
CA GLU A 551 -11.46 13.74 -26.48
C GLU A 551 -11.54 12.33 -27.08
N ARG A 552 -10.90 12.11 -28.25
CA ARG A 552 -10.82 10.78 -28.87
C ARG A 552 -10.00 9.80 -28.04
N GLU A 553 -8.88 10.23 -27.51
CA GLU A 553 -8.04 9.39 -26.62
C GLU A 553 -8.82 8.96 -25.39
N ARG A 554 -9.59 9.86 -24.77
CA ARG A 554 -10.45 9.55 -23.60
C ARG A 554 -11.56 8.56 -23.94
N ALA A 555 -12.20 8.73 -25.09
CA ALA A 555 -13.22 7.80 -25.55
C ALA A 555 -12.64 6.41 -25.75
N LEU A 556 -11.50 6.30 -26.42
CA LEU A 556 -10.77 5.05 -26.64
C LEU A 556 -10.32 4.40 -25.32
N LYS A 557 -9.81 5.20 -24.38
CA LYS A 557 -9.39 4.70 -23.07
C LYS A 557 -10.57 4.15 -22.27
N LYS A 558 -11.73 4.83 -22.31
CA LYS A 558 -12.96 4.36 -21.67
C LYS A 558 -13.43 3.04 -22.28
N GLU A 559 -13.43 2.93 -23.60
CA GLU A 559 -13.79 1.71 -24.32
C GLU A 559 -12.82 0.55 -24.03
N LEU A 560 -11.53 0.86 -23.92
CA LEU A 560 -10.50 -0.11 -23.53
C LEU A 560 -10.72 -0.64 -22.10
N ASP A 561 -11.04 0.25 -21.15
CA ASP A 561 -11.30 -0.13 -19.75
C ASP A 561 -12.60 -0.94 -19.61
N GLU A 562 -13.65 -0.61 -20.37
CA GLU A 562 -14.88 -1.38 -20.46
C GLU A 562 -14.62 -2.78 -21.06
N THR A 563 -13.82 -2.84 -22.12
CA THR A 563 -13.41 -4.10 -22.75
C THR A 563 -12.60 -4.98 -21.81
N ARG A 564 -11.66 -4.39 -21.04
CA ARG A 564 -10.90 -5.10 -20.00
C ARG A 564 -11.78 -5.63 -18.89
N ARG A 565 -12.77 -4.85 -18.43
CA ARG A 565 -13.74 -5.29 -17.41
C ARG A 565 -14.60 -6.45 -17.91
N MET A 566 -15.14 -6.35 -19.12
CA MET A 566 -15.91 -7.42 -19.74
C MET A 566 -15.09 -8.70 -19.92
N ARG A 567 -13.84 -8.57 -20.36
CA ARG A 567 -12.92 -9.72 -20.49
C ARG A 567 -12.65 -10.39 -19.14
N GLY A 568 -12.41 -9.60 -18.08
CA GLY A 568 -12.22 -10.11 -16.71
C GLY A 568 -13.48 -10.80 -16.16
N GLN A 569 -14.68 -10.30 -16.46
CA GLN A 569 -15.95 -10.95 -16.09
C GLN A 569 -16.12 -12.27 -16.83
N LEU A 570 -15.87 -12.30 -18.15
CA LEU A 570 -15.99 -13.49 -18.97
C LEU A 570 -15.02 -14.60 -18.54
N GLU A 571 -13.79 -14.24 -18.13
CA GLU A 571 -12.83 -15.20 -17.57
C GLU A 571 -13.29 -15.80 -16.22
N LYS A 572 -13.90 -14.96 -15.36
CA LYS A 572 -14.46 -15.45 -14.09
C LYS A 572 -15.65 -16.38 -14.34
N GLU A 573 -16.56 -16.03 -15.24
CA GLU A 573 -17.69 -16.89 -15.62
C GLU A 573 -17.22 -18.20 -16.25
N LYS A 574 -16.23 -18.16 -17.12
CA LYS A 574 -15.62 -19.35 -17.73
C LYS A 574 -14.99 -20.27 -16.67
N LYS A 575 -14.29 -19.70 -15.66
CA LYS A 575 -13.76 -20.50 -14.54
C LYS A 575 -14.87 -21.15 -13.73
N GLN A 576 -15.92 -20.39 -13.37
CA GLN A 576 -17.05 -20.91 -12.60
C GLN A 576 -17.81 -22.01 -13.37
N PHE A 577 -18.00 -21.80 -14.68
CA PHE A 577 -18.62 -22.80 -15.55
C PHE A 577 -17.82 -24.08 -15.61
N ASN A 578 -16.51 -24.00 -15.76
CA ASN A 578 -15.62 -25.17 -15.79
C ASN A 578 -15.59 -25.91 -14.45
N GLU A 579 -15.65 -25.20 -13.32
CA GLU A 579 -15.76 -25.83 -12.00
C GLU A 579 -17.10 -26.54 -11.79
N LYS A 580 -18.20 -25.90 -12.18
CA LYS A 580 -19.53 -26.54 -12.14
C LYS A 580 -19.58 -27.77 -13.05
N ARG A 581 -19.01 -27.69 -14.26
CA ARG A 581 -18.91 -28.84 -15.19
C ARG A 581 -18.12 -30.00 -14.56
N LYS A 582 -16.98 -29.72 -13.90
CA LYS A 582 -16.20 -30.74 -13.19
C LYS A 582 -16.98 -31.40 -12.05
N GLN A 583 -17.71 -30.60 -11.26
CA GLN A 583 -18.55 -31.13 -10.17
C GLN A 583 -19.67 -32.02 -10.67
N ILE A 584 -20.35 -31.64 -11.76
CA ILE A 584 -21.42 -32.44 -12.38
C ILE A 584 -20.87 -33.78 -12.90
N LEU A 585 -19.71 -33.74 -13.57
CA LEU A 585 -19.05 -34.95 -14.09
C LEU A 585 -18.59 -35.89 -12.95
N ALA A 586 -18.02 -35.32 -11.88
CA ALA A 586 -17.61 -36.10 -10.72
C ALA A 586 -18.82 -36.78 -10.01
N LYS A 587 -19.94 -36.04 -9.89
CA LYS A 587 -21.19 -36.59 -9.32
C LYS A 587 -21.74 -37.73 -10.21
N ALA A 588 -21.82 -37.53 -11.52
CA ALA A 588 -22.27 -38.53 -12.45
C ALA A 588 -21.40 -39.83 -12.41
N GLN A 589 -20.07 -39.69 -12.29
CA GLN A 589 -19.15 -40.82 -12.11
C GLN A 589 -19.41 -41.56 -10.79
N ALA A 590 -19.60 -40.84 -9.68
CA ALA A 590 -19.93 -41.43 -8.38
C ALA A 590 -21.25 -42.20 -8.42
N ASP A 591 -22.28 -41.64 -9.10
CA ASP A 591 -23.58 -42.29 -9.25
C ASP A 591 -23.48 -43.57 -10.08
N VAL A 592 -22.72 -43.58 -11.15
CA VAL A 592 -22.42 -44.76 -11.99
C VAL A 592 -21.68 -45.85 -11.18
N GLU A 593 -20.69 -45.48 -10.37
CA GLU A 593 -19.96 -46.43 -9.50
C GLU A 593 -20.86 -47.01 -8.40
N SER A 594 -21.74 -46.20 -7.83
CA SER A 594 -22.72 -46.68 -6.84
C SER A 594 -23.68 -47.73 -7.46
N MET A 595 -24.13 -47.42 -8.70
CA MET A 595 -25.01 -48.32 -9.46
C MET A 595 -24.30 -49.64 -9.87
N LYS A 596 -23.04 -49.57 -10.19
CA LYS A 596 -22.18 -50.79 -10.43
C LYS A 596 -22.06 -51.67 -9.18
N ARG A 597 -21.94 -51.03 -8.00
CA ARG A 597 -21.87 -51.77 -6.71
C ARG A 597 -23.18 -52.40 -6.36
N SER A 598 -24.31 -51.70 -6.51
CA SER A 598 -25.64 -52.31 -6.24
C SER A 598 -25.96 -53.49 -7.16
N LEU A 599 -25.69 -53.35 -8.47
CA LEU A 599 -25.86 -54.44 -9.41
C LEU A 599 -25.02 -55.68 -9.07
N ARG A 600 -23.79 -55.49 -8.57
CA ARG A 600 -22.95 -56.62 -8.11
C ARG A 600 -23.55 -57.30 -6.89
N VAL A 601 -24.02 -56.53 -5.91
CA VAL A 601 -24.62 -57.05 -4.68
C VAL A 601 -25.90 -57.83 -5.00
N GLU A 602 -26.77 -57.28 -5.86
CA GLU A 602 -28.03 -57.93 -6.31
C GLU A 602 -27.72 -59.20 -7.13
N GLY A 603 -26.71 -59.13 -8.02
CA GLY A 603 -26.27 -60.29 -8.80
C GLY A 603 -25.73 -61.42 -7.91
N GLU A 604 -24.94 -61.11 -6.89
CA GLU A 604 -24.47 -62.12 -5.93
C GLU A 604 -25.61 -62.69 -5.05
N ALA A 605 -26.62 -61.87 -4.70
CA ALA A 605 -27.80 -62.33 -3.99
C ALA A 605 -28.62 -63.35 -4.83
N ILE A 606 -28.83 -63.07 -6.13
CA ILE A 606 -29.51 -63.94 -7.06
C ILE A 606 -28.74 -65.26 -7.24
N ILE A 607 -27.39 -65.20 -7.38
CA ILE A 607 -26.50 -66.39 -7.45
C ILE A 607 -26.64 -67.24 -6.16
N LYS A 608 -26.72 -66.56 -5.00
CA LYS A 608 -26.88 -67.23 -3.71
C LYS A 608 -28.25 -67.95 -3.62
N GLN A 609 -29.32 -67.34 -4.11
CA GLN A 609 -30.68 -67.88 -4.15
C GLN A 609 -30.82 -69.03 -5.14
N LEU A 610 -30.17 -68.88 -6.32
CA LEU A 610 -30.03 -70.01 -7.28
C LEU A 610 -29.24 -71.21 -6.71
N LYS A 611 -28.21 -70.96 -5.93
CA LYS A 611 -27.43 -71.98 -5.23
C LYS A 611 -28.30 -72.77 -4.22
N SER A 612 -29.26 -72.17 -3.61
CA SER A 612 -30.14 -72.76 -2.60
C SER A 612 -31.34 -73.55 -3.22
N GLN A 613 -31.73 -73.27 -4.46
CA GLN A 613 -32.85 -73.91 -5.14
C GLN A 613 -32.52 -75.15 -5.96
N PHE A 614 -31.26 -75.43 -6.25
CA PHE A 614 -30.86 -76.67 -7.02
C PHE A 614 -30.52 -77.82 -6.10
N SER A 615 -31.23 -78.89 -6.28
CA SER A 615 -30.99 -80.17 -5.57
C SER A 615 -29.65 -80.87 -5.98
N GLU A 616 -29.04 -81.63 -5.11
CA GLU A 616 -27.66 -82.16 -5.15
C GLU A 616 -27.27 -83.05 -6.32
N THR A 617 -28.14 -83.33 -7.29
CA THR A 617 -27.86 -84.38 -8.33
C THR A 617 -27.09 -83.83 -9.61
N ASN A 618 -26.69 -82.65 -9.72
CA ASN A 618 -25.98 -82.17 -10.94
C ASN A 618 -24.92 -81.06 -10.64
N LYS A 619 -23.83 -81.43 -9.92
CA LYS A 619 -22.79 -80.52 -9.49
C LYS A 619 -22.07 -79.74 -10.65
N ASP A 620 -21.78 -80.46 -11.75
CA ASP A 620 -21.02 -79.86 -12.87
C ASP A 620 -21.84 -78.83 -13.70
N LYS A 621 -23.10 -79.08 -13.95
CA LYS A 621 -23.98 -78.19 -14.66
C LYS A 621 -24.30 -76.96 -13.78
N ARG A 622 -24.40 -77.12 -12.47
CA ARG A 622 -24.56 -76.00 -11.49
C ARG A 622 -23.34 -75.11 -11.47
N GLN A 623 -22.13 -75.66 -11.43
CA GLN A 623 -20.91 -74.90 -11.38
C GLN A 623 -20.69 -74.10 -12.68
N SER A 624 -20.97 -74.69 -13.84
CA SER A 624 -20.92 -74.04 -15.14
C SER A 624 -21.92 -72.88 -15.26
N ALA A 625 -23.17 -72.98 -14.80
CA ALA A 625 -24.20 -71.97 -14.81
C ALA A 625 -23.86 -70.79 -13.85
N ILE A 626 -23.31 -71.12 -12.67
CA ILE A 626 -22.87 -70.12 -11.72
C ILE A 626 -21.66 -69.33 -12.26
N ASN A 627 -20.74 -70.00 -12.90
CA ASN A 627 -19.58 -69.38 -13.54
C ASN A 627 -19.99 -68.54 -14.77
N ALA A 628 -20.97 -68.98 -15.54
CA ALA A 628 -21.56 -68.15 -16.62
C ALA A 628 -22.29 -66.89 -16.11
N ALA A 629 -23.08 -67.04 -15.00
CA ALA A 629 -23.76 -65.90 -14.38
C ALA A 629 -22.76 -64.88 -13.80
N ARG A 630 -21.69 -65.36 -13.12
CA ARG A 630 -20.63 -64.46 -12.63
C ARG A 630 -19.92 -63.77 -13.77
N LYS A 631 -19.62 -64.46 -14.85
CA LYS A 631 -18.99 -63.87 -16.03
C LYS A 631 -19.92 -62.86 -16.74
N GLY A 632 -21.23 -63.07 -16.71
CA GLY A 632 -22.26 -62.15 -17.17
C GLY A 632 -22.27 -60.85 -16.35
N ILE A 633 -22.23 -60.99 -15.02
CA ILE A 633 -22.24 -59.82 -14.09
C ILE A 633 -20.91 -59.07 -14.16
N SER A 634 -19.77 -59.78 -14.33
CA SER A 634 -18.48 -59.12 -14.48
C SER A 634 -18.33 -58.43 -15.83
N ASN A 635 -19.09 -58.82 -16.82
CA ASN A 635 -19.07 -58.26 -18.18
C ASN A 635 -20.13 -57.17 -18.44
N VAL A 636 -20.88 -56.72 -17.40
CA VAL A 636 -21.74 -55.55 -17.54
C VAL A 636 -20.87 -54.33 -17.77
N HIS A 637 -20.70 -54.02 -19.02
CA HIS A 637 -19.96 -52.81 -19.42
C HIS A 637 -20.95 -51.63 -19.43
N VAL A 638 -20.90 -50.83 -18.38
CA VAL A 638 -21.53 -49.52 -18.42
C VAL A 638 -20.62 -48.64 -19.29
N PRO A 639 -21.07 -48.05 -20.40
CA PRO A 639 -20.24 -47.16 -21.17
C PRO A 639 -19.76 -46.02 -20.27
N ASP A 640 -18.46 -45.82 -20.21
CA ASP A 640 -17.93 -44.63 -19.52
C ASP A 640 -18.57 -43.40 -20.20
N ALA A 641 -19.04 -42.46 -19.41
CA ALA A 641 -19.60 -41.20 -19.92
C ALA A 641 -18.60 -40.59 -20.90
N PRO A 642 -19.04 -40.06 -22.05
CA PRO A 642 -18.16 -39.40 -23.00
C PRO A 642 -17.45 -38.27 -22.26
N VAL A 643 -16.15 -38.44 -22.08
CA VAL A 643 -15.29 -37.30 -21.76
C VAL A 643 -15.28 -36.46 -23.04
N ASP A 644 -15.91 -35.33 -23.01
CA ASP A 644 -15.90 -34.35 -24.11
C ASP A 644 -14.46 -33.87 -24.22
N ASP A 645 -13.74 -34.55 -25.10
CA ASP A 645 -12.35 -34.29 -25.36
C ASP A 645 -12.35 -33.39 -26.59
N ASP A 646 -12.16 -32.09 -26.42
CA ASP A 646 -12.00 -31.06 -27.46
C ASP A 646 -10.78 -31.34 -28.38
N ARG A 647 -10.25 -32.57 -28.37
CA ARG A 647 -9.08 -32.99 -29.12
C ARG A 647 -9.47 -33.36 -30.56
N LYS A 648 -8.85 -32.67 -31.49
CA LYS A 648 -9.02 -32.94 -32.90
C LYS A 648 -8.36 -34.26 -33.29
N THR A 649 -9.11 -35.18 -33.94
CA THR A 649 -8.53 -36.40 -34.56
C THR A 649 -7.55 -36.01 -35.66
N LEU A 650 -6.34 -36.56 -35.63
CA LEU A 650 -5.28 -36.26 -36.58
C LEU A 650 -5.48 -37.02 -37.88
N THR A 651 -5.21 -36.36 -38.99
CA THR A 651 -5.15 -36.99 -40.33
C THR A 651 -3.72 -37.47 -40.64
N ALA A 652 -3.54 -38.37 -41.60
CA ALA A 652 -2.24 -38.95 -41.95
C ALA A 652 -1.18 -37.88 -42.26
N ASP A 653 -1.59 -36.78 -42.88
CA ASP A 653 -0.71 -35.65 -43.25
C ASP A 653 -0.31 -34.77 -42.06
N GLU A 654 -1.07 -34.82 -40.93
CA GLU A 654 -0.83 -34.03 -39.73
C GLU A 654 0.08 -34.74 -38.71
N VAL A 655 0.33 -36.03 -38.85
CA VAL A 655 1.16 -36.84 -37.90
C VAL A 655 2.63 -36.75 -38.31
N LYS A 656 3.48 -36.30 -37.37
CA LYS A 656 4.94 -36.19 -37.58
C LYS A 656 5.69 -37.08 -36.60
N VAL A 657 6.81 -37.65 -37.04
CA VAL A 657 7.71 -38.39 -36.18
C VAL A 657 8.29 -37.45 -35.08
N GLY A 658 8.27 -37.91 -33.87
CA GLY A 658 8.66 -37.08 -32.69
C GLY A 658 7.51 -36.27 -32.08
N GLN A 659 6.32 -36.28 -32.69
CA GLN A 659 5.16 -35.56 -32.17
C GLN A 659 4.52 -36.30 -31.00
N VAL A 660 4.16 -35.59 -29.95
CA VAL A 660 3.37 -36.12 -28.84
C VAL A 660 1.90 -36.14 -29.25
N VAL A 661 1.28 -37.31 -29.17
CA VAL A 661 -0.11 -37.54 -29.58
C VAL A 661 -0.86 -38.26 -28.47
N PHE A 662 -2.16 -38.06 -28.41
CA PHE A 662 -3.02 -38.84 -27.52
C PHE A 662 -3.57 -40.09 -28.26
N VAL A 663 -3.33 -41.26 -27.72
CA VAL A 663 -3.81 -42.53 -28.29
C VAL A 663 -5.16 -42.86 -27.65
N THR A 664 -6.24 -42.80 -28.43
CA THR A 664 -7.63 -42.95 -27.91
C THR A 664 -7.90 -44.38 -27.38
N THR A 665 -7.38 -45.41 -28.07
CA THR A 665 -7.53 -46.84 -27.70
C THR A 665 -6.83 -47.18 -26.39
N LEU A 666 -5.71 -46.51 -26.07
CA LEU A 666 -4.91 -46.75 -24.87
C LEU A 666 -5.09 -45.67 -23.82
N ARG A 667 -5.86 -44.61 -24.14
CA ARG A 667 -6.11 -43.43 -23.30
C ARG A 667 -4.84 -42.85 -22.66
N SER A 668 -3.76 -42.83 -23.40
CA SER A 668 -2.45 -42.40 -22.94
C SER A 668 -1.76 -41.51 -23.98
N LEU A 669 -0.92 -40.63 -23.47
CA LEU A 669 -0.03 -39.81 -24.29
C LEU A 669 1.14 -40.69 -24.76
N GLY A 670 1.56 -40.50 -25.98
CA GLY A 670 2.73 -41.19 -26.51
C GLY A 670 3.43 -40.38 -27.61
N THR A 671 4.69 -40.70 -27.87
CA THR A 671 5.51 -40.04 -28.89
C THR A 671 5.56 -40.86 -30.17
N VAL A 672 5.26 -40.29 -31.30
CA VAL A 672 5.32 -40.99 -32.62
C VAL A 672 6.75 -41.34 -32.95
N LEU A 673 7.03 -42.67 -33.09
CA LEU A 673 8.37 -43.19 -33.44
C LEU A 673 8.54 -43.36 -34.95
N SER A 674 7.53 -43.90 -35.65
CA SER A 674 7.56 -44.12 -37.10
C SER A 674 6.16 -44.27 -37.64
N MET A 675 5.99 -44.02 -38.94
CA MET A 675 4.72 -44.15 -39.67
C MET A 675 4.92 -44.96 -40.94
N LYS A 676 4.04 -45.93 -41.19
CA LYS A 676 3.96 -46.68 -42.46
C LYS A 676 2.51 -46.74 -42.94
N GLY A 677 2.14 -45.97 -43.95
CA GLY A 677 0.76 -45.87 -44.45
C GLY A 677 -0.20 -45.42 -43.32
N ASN A 678 -1.23 -46.19 -43.02
CA ASN A 678 -2.26 -45.86 -42.03
C ASN A 678 -1.95 -46.45 -40.60
N ARG A 679 -0.72 -46.92 -40.38
CA ARG A 679 -0.25 -47.42 -39.09
C ARG A 679 0.90 -46.60 -38.57
N VAL A 680 0.79 -46.22 -37.27
CA VAL A 680 1.77 -45.39 -36.58
C VAL A 680 2.30 -46.14 -35.35
N ASN A 681 3.61 -46.22 -35.20
CA ASN A 681 4.23 -46.73 -34.01
C ASN A 681 4.44 -45.60 -33.02
N VAL A 682 3.84 -45.71 -31.83
CA VAL A 682 3.88 -44.71 -30.77
C VAL A 682 4.56 -45.30 -29.55
N ASP A 683 5.51 -44.60 -29.01
CA ASP A 683 6.11 -44.93 -27.72
C ASP A 683 5.23 -44.40 -26.57
N ILE A 684 4.79 -45.30 -25.71
CA ILE A 684 3.99 -44.99 -24.52
C ILE A 684 4.73 -45.52 -23.30
N ASN A 685 5.40 -44.63 -22.58
CA ASN A 685 6.18 -44.97 -21.38
C ASN A 685 7.22 -46.10 -21.60
N GLY A 686 7.91 -46.08 -22.73
CA GLY A 686 8.95 -47.08 -23.07
C GLY A 686 8.43 -48.32 -23.74
N LEU A 687 7.13 -48.45 -24.02
CA LEU A 687 6.51 -49.54 -24.76
C LEU A 687 6.03 -49.04 -26.12
N THR A 688 6.49 -49.71 -27.19
CA THR A 688 6.07 -49.36 -28.55
C THR A 688 4.73 -50.02 -28.88
N ALA A 689 3.71 -49.20 -29.14
CA ALA A 689 2.40 -49.64 -29.59
C ALA A 689 2.18 -49.25 -31.07
N THR A 690 1.60 -50.15 -31.86
CA THR A 690 1.21 -49.89 -33.26
C THR A 690 -0.29 -49.58 -33.30
N VAL A 691 -0.65 -48.34 -33.67
CA VAL A 691 -2.03 -47.86 -33.70
C VAL A 691 -2.37 -47.27 -35.08
N LYS A 692 -3.66 -47.16 -35.38
CA LYS A 692 -4.09 -46.55 -36.63
C LYS A 692 -4.14 -45.02 -36.50
N VAL A 693 -3.95 -44.27 -37.59
CA VAL A 693 -3.97 -42.83 -37.59
C VAL A 693 -5.30 -42.26 -37.02
N ASN A 694 -6.44 -42.90 -37.28
CA ASN A 694 -7.75 -42.48 -36.78
C ASN A 694 -7.92 -42.66 -35.26
N GLU A 695 -6.97 -43.32 -34.58
CA GLU A 695 -6.91 -43.53 -33.14
C GLU A 695 -6.03 -42.49 -32.46
N LEU A 696 -5.48 -41.51 -33.19
CA LEU A 696 -4.61 -40.46 -32.74
C LEU A 696 -5.35 -39.12 -32.71
N GLN A 697 -5.19 -38.42 -31.58
CA GLN A 697 -5.74 -37.08 -31.41
C GLN A 697 -4.63 -36.09 -31.06
N SER A 698 -4.87 -34.81 -31.37
CA SER A 698 -3.93 -33.72 -31.03
C SER A 698 -3.82 -33.55 -29.52
N THR A 699 -2.61 -33.25 -29.03
CA THR A 699 -2.37 -32.91 -27.61
C THR A 699 -2.39 -31.41 -27.41
N THR A 700 -2.78 -30.92 -26.23
CA THR A 700 -2.63 -29.53 -25.84
C THR A 700 -1.15 -29.23 -25.52
N ARG A 701 -0.73 -27.98 -25.74
CA ARG A 701 0.65 -27.55 -25.49
C ARG A 701 1.13 -27.79 -24.03
N GLU A 702 0.20 -27.79 -23.07
CA GLU A 702 0.47 -28.10 -21.67
C GLU A 702 0.73 -29.59 -21.40
N GLU A 703 -0.03 -30.47 -22.05
CA GLU A 703 0.13 -31.94 -21.94
C GLU A 703 1.41 -32.41 -22.60
N GLY A 704 1.79 -31.83 -23.73
CA GLY A 704 3.07 -32.12 -24.41
C GLY A 704 4.26 -31.76 -23.53
N ASN A 705 4.23 -30.54 -22.92
CA ASN A 705 5.27 -30.06 -22.00
C ASN A 705 5.37 -30.89 -20.70
N LYS A 706 4.25 -31.46 -20.23
CA LYS A 706 4.22 -32.29 -19.03
C LYS A 706 4.91 -33.65 -19.28
N LEU A 707 4.62 -34.27 -20.41
CA LEU A 707 5.23 -35.54 -20.80
C LEU A 707 6.75 -35.41 -21.04
N GLU A 708 7.18 -34.32 -21.68
CA GLU A 708 8.61 -34.03 -21.84
C GLU A 708 9.33 -33.81 -20.51
N ARG A 709 8.68 -33.22 -19.51
CA ARG A 709 9.24 -33.05 -18.16
C ARG A 709 9.31 -34.37 -17.43
N GLU A 710 8.32 -35.23 -17.56
CA GLU A 710 8.29 -36.57 -16.95
C GLU A 710 9.32 -37.52 -17.59
N GLN A 711 9.52 -37.48 -18.90
CA GLN A 711 10.55 -38.22 -19.62
C GLN A 711 11.97 -37.74 -19.28
N LYS A 712 12.19 -36.44 -19.10
CA LYS A 712 13.47 -35.88 -18.63
C LYS A 712 13.76 -36.19 -17.16
N ALA A 713 12.74 -36.46 -16.35
CA ALA A 713 12.88 -36.84 -14.94
C ALA A 713 13.19 -38.36 -14.75
N ALA A 714 12.84 -39.19 -15.72
CA ALA A 714 13.02 -40.65 -15.68
C ALA A 714 14.41 -41.13 -16.12
N MET A 715 15.31 -40.28 -16.59
CA MET A 715 16.69 -40.64 -16.92
C MET A 715 17.54 -40.78 -15.65
N PRO A 716 18.30 -41.87 -15.46
CA PRO A 716 19.07 -42.11 -14.23
C PRO A 716 20.25 -41.14 -14.13
N LYS A 717 20.26 -40.36 -13.05
CA LYS A 717 21.38 -39.50 -12.67
C LYS A 717 22.56 -40.31 -12.20
N THR A 718 23.61 -40.39 -12.98
CA THR A 718 24.94 -40.85 -12.52
C THR A 718 25.50 -39.87 -11.48
N ARG A 719 25.69 -40.40 -10.27
CA ARG A 719 26.38 -39.69 -9.17
C ARG A 719 27.83 -39.44 -9.55
N LYS A 720 28.26 -38.17 -9.51
CA LYS A 720 29.66 -37.81 -9.18
C LYS A 720 29.66 -36.81 -8.01
N ARG A 721 30.48 -37.16 -7.05
CA ARG A 721 30.70 -36.49 -5.77
C ARG A 721 31.69 -35.33 -5.91
N MET A 722 31.52 -34.33 -5.07
CA MET A 722 32.45 -33.42 -4.37
C MET A 722 32.86 -32.10 -5.03
N GLY A 723 32.74 -31.07 -4.21
CA GLY A 723 33.58 -29.90 -4.18
C GLY A 723 32.81 -28.60 -4.11
N GLY A 724 32.86 -27.96 -2.92
CA GLY A 724 32.10 -26.73 -2.63
C GLY A 724 32.59 -25.51 -3.38
N SER A 725 31.74 -24.58 -3.44
CA SER A 725 31.94 -23.16 -3.13
C SER A 725 30.87 -22.34 -3.84
N ALA A 726 30.40 -21.31 -3.15
CA ALA A 726 29.36 -20.42 -3.59
C ALA A 726 29.74 -19.69 -4.87
N VAL A 727 28.95 -19.84 -5.93
CA VAL A 727 29.00 -18.95 -7.10
C VAL A 727 27.57 -18.63 -7.52
N GLN A 728 27.37 -17.36 -7.68
CA GLN A 728 26.19 -16.67 -8.17
C GLN A 728 25.47 -17.44 -9.29
N ARG A 729 24.12 -17.49 -9.20
CA ARG A 729 23.27 -17.94 -10.30
C ARG A 729 23.33 -16.93 -11.44
N GLN A 730 24.20 -17.17 -12.40
CA GLN A 730 24.09 -16.60 -13.74
C GLN A 730 22.80 -17.15 -14.40
N LYS A 731 21.92 -16.26 -14.83
CA LYS A 731 20.84 -16.57 -15.78
C LYS A 731 21.49 -17.07 -17.07
N GLU A 732 21.14 -18.29 -17.51
CA GLU A 732 21.50 -18.78 -18.85
C GLU A 732 21.02 -17.78 -19.91
N VAL A 733 21.96 -17.13 -20.56
CA VAL A 733 21.68 -16.22 -21.67
C VAL A 733 21.37 -17.08 -22.89
N ARG A 734 20.21 -16.90 -23.52
CA ARG A 734 19.84 -17.61 -24.74
C ARG A 734 20.74 -17.11 -25.88
N THR A 735 21.35 -18.03 -26.62
CA THR A 735 22.19 -17.73 -27.80
C THR A 735 21.43 -17.81 -29.12
N GLU A 736 20.13 -18.13 -29.06
CA GLU A 736 19.32 -18.36 -30.24
C GLU A 736 17.89 -17.81 -30.04
N ILE A 737 17.36 -17.14 -31.08
CA ILE A 737 15.97 -16.67 -31.13
C ILE A 737 15.26 -17.21 -32.39
N ASN A 738 14.01 -17.65 -32.19
CA ASN A 738 13.14 -18.08 -33.31
C ASN A 738 12.03 -17.07 -33.50
N ILE A 739 11.97 -16.48 -34.69
CA ILE A 739 11.01 -15.44 -35.09
C ILE A 739 10.08 -15.92 -36.21
N LEU A 740 9.95 -17.24 -36.43
CA LEU A 740 9.05 -17.83 -37.44
C LEU A 740 7.59 -17.41 -37.16
N GLY A 741 6.92 -16.96 -38.22
CA GLY A 741 5.51 -16.57 -38.14
C GLY A 741 5.24 -15.16 -37.61
N GLN A 742 6.28 -14.37 -37.31
CA GLN A 742 6.15 -12.95 -36.97
C GLN A 742 6.09 -12.08 -38.23
N THR A 743 5.48 -10.91 -38.13
CA THR A 743 5.61 -9.85 -39.16
C THR A 743 6.99 -9.22 -39.05
N VAL A 744 7.42 -8.50 -40.11
CA VAL A 744 8.75 -7.85 -40.13
C VAL A 744 8.91 -6.87 -38.95
N ASP A 745 7.86 -6.11 -38.61
CA ASP A 745 7.88 -5.14 -37.52
C ASP A 745 7.98 -5.83 -36.16
N GLU A 746 7.26 -6.91 -35.90
CA GLU A 746 7.35 -7.70 -34.67
C GLU A 746 8.71 -8.38 -34.53
N ALA A 747 9.26 -8.88 -35.65
CA ALA A 747 10.56 -9.53 -35.70
C ALA A 747 11.69 -8.56 -35.35
N THR A 748 11.68 -7.34 -35.90
CA THR A 748 12.70 -6.32 -35.58
C THR A 748 12.71 -5.93 -34.09
N VAL A 749 11.55 -5.78 -33.46
CA VAL A 749 11.43 -5.53 -32.03
C VAL A 749 11.95 -6.73 -31.20
N SER A 750 11.61 -7.96 -31.62
CA SER A 750 12.03 -9.17 -30.92
C SER A 750 13.54 -9.39 -31.02
N VAL A 751 14.12 -9.16 -32.19
CA VAL A 751 15.57 -9.26 -32.45
C VAL A 751 16.34 -8.18 -31.69
N GLY A 752 15.85 -6.94 -31.68
CA GLY A 752 16.47 -5.86 -30.91
C GLY A 752 16.64 -6.21 -29.45
N ARG A 753 15.55 -6.60 -28.78
CA ARG A 753 15.57 -7.02 -27.36
C ARG A 753 16.47 -8.23 -27.10
N PHE A 754 16.53 -9.16 -28.03
CA PHE A 754 17.36 -10.35 -27.92
C PHE A 754 18.85 -10.00 -28.01
N ILE A 755 19.24 -9.13 -28.94
CA ILE A 755 20.61 -8.63 -29.07
C ILE A 755 21.04 -7.86 -27.82
N ASP A 756 20.18 -6.98 -27.27
CA ASP A 756 20.46 -6.26 -26.03
C ASP A 756 20.68 -7.21 -24.84
N GLN A 757 19.89 -8.28 -24.73
CA GLN A 757 20.06 -9.30 -23.71
C GLN A 757 21.35 -10.11 -23.88
N ALA A 758 21.70 -10.42 -25.14
CA ALA A 758 22.93 -11.14 -25.44
C ALA A 758 24.19 -10.29 -25.09
N LEU A 759 24.17 -9.01 -25.40
CA LEU A 759 25.23 -8.04 -25.05
C LEU A 759 25.38 -7.92 -23.54
N LEU A 760 24.26 -7.75 -22.79
CA LEU A 760 24.28 -7.70 -21.33
C LEU A 760 24.76 -9.00 -20.69
N GLY A 761 24.60 -10.12 -21.39
CA GLY A 761 25.06 -11.44 -20.97
C GLY A 761 26.48 -11.78 -21.40
N GLY A 762 27.18 -10.87 -22.12
CA GLY A 762 28.55 -11.11 -22.61
C GLY A 762 28.66 -12.16 -23.69
N VAL A 763 27.61 -12.37 -24.49
CA VAL A 763 27.58 -13.33 -25.60
C VAL A 763 28.06 -12.64 -26.87
N ASN A 764 29.12 -13.18 -27.49
CA ASN A 764 29.71 -12.59 -28.70
C ASN A 764 29.09 -13.06 -30.01
N GLN A 765 28.30 -14.13 -30.00
CA GLN A 765 27.66 -14.68 -31.18
C GLN A 765 26.27 -15.19 -30.88
N VAL A 766 25.28 -14.83 -31.74
CA VAL A 766 23.87 -15.25 -31.55
C VAL A 766 23.30 -15.70 -32.91
N ARG A 767 22.24 -16.51 -32.87
CA ARG A 767 21.55 -17.02 -34.03
C ARG A 767 20.11 -16.58 -34.10
N ILE A 768 19.64 -16.14 -35.22
CA ILE A 768 18.28 -15.70 -35.52
C ILE A 768 17.64 -16.64 -36.55
N ILE A 769 16.59 -17.35 -36.18
CA ILE A 769 15.89 -18.29 -37.05
C ILE A 769 14.63 -17.60 -37.61
N HIS A 770 14.63 -17.30 -38.94
CA HIS A 770 13.54 -16.61 -39.61
C HIS A 770 12.83 -17.47 -40.67
N GLY A 771 13.33 -18.67 -40.96
CA GLY A 771 12.77 -19.59 -41.92
C GLY A 771 13.12 -19.25 -43.38
N LYS A 772 12.81 -20.21 -44.25
CA LYS A 772 13.12 -20.10 -45.71
C LYS A 772 12.03 -19.40 -46.52
N GLY A 773 10.82 -19.22 -46.07
CA GLY A 773 9.63 -18.64 -46.65
C GLY A 773 9.86 -17.74 -47.92
N THR A 774 9.11 -16.68 -48.11
CA THR A 774 9.26 -15.73 -49.20
C THR A 774 10.53 -14.87 -49.14
N GLY A 775 11.30 -14.98 -48.06
CA GLY A 775 12.51 -14.17 -47.82
C GLY A 775 12.26 -12.80 -47.20
N ALA A 776 11.02 -12.33 -47.14
CA ALA A 776 10.69 -10.99 -46.62
C ALA A 776 11.17 -10.78 -45.13
N LEU A 777 10.98 -11.78 -44.29
CA LEU A 777 11.41 -11.73 -42.88
C LEU A 777 12.94 -11.69 -42.75
N ARG A 778 13.65 -12.49 -43.54
CA ARG A 778 15.10 -12.45 -43.64
C ARG A 778 15.62 -11.08 -44.06
N GLU A 779 15.03 -10.53 -45.12
CA GLU A 779 15.46 -9.26 -45.70
C GLU A 779 15.21 -8.09 -44.71
N GLY A 780 14.04 -8.05 -44.06
CA GLY A 780 13.72 -7.10 -43.03
C GLY A 780 14.67 -7.18 -41.81
N VAL A 781 14.97 -8.38 -41.35
CA VAL A 781 15.93 -8.58 -40.23
C VAL A 781 17.34 -8.18 -40.65
N HIS A 782 17.81 -8.54 -41.86
CA HIS A 782 19.11 -8.12 -42.37
C HIS A 782 19.22 -6.60 -42.52
N GLN A 783 18.17 -5.93 -42.95
CA GLN A 783 18.12 -4.47 -43.04
C GLN A 783 18.21 -3.84 -41.63
N TYR A 784 17.48 -4.39 -40.66
CA TYR A 784 17.53 -3.93 -39.26
C TYR A 784 18.89 -4.15 -38.64
N LEU A 785 19.52 -5.32 -38.81
CA LEU A 785 20.85 -5.63 -38.27
C LEU A 785 21.93 -4.68 -38.74
N ARG A 786 21.83 -4.14 -39.99
CA ARG A 786 22.74 -3.12 -40.49
C ARG A 786 22.65 -1.79 -39.78
N THR A 787 21.53 -1.48 -39.14
CA THR A 787 21.32 -0.23 -38.40
C THR A 787 21.83 -0.31 -36.99
N LEU A 788 22.13 -1.50 -36.47
CA LEU A 788 22.56 -1.69 -35.07
C LEU A 788 24.09 -1.48 -34.91
N PRO A 789 24.53 -0.53 -34.07
CA PRO A 789 25.96 -0.19 -33.89
C PRO A 789 26.77 -1.30 -33.21
N HIS A 790 26.07 -2.20 -32.51
CA HIS A 790 26.68 -3.30 -31.74
C HIS A 790 26.81 -4.61 -32.53
N VAL A 791 26.37 -4.67 -33.76
CA VAL A 791 26.59 -5.80 -34.65
C VAL A 791 27.89 -5.60 -35.42
N ALA A 792 28.82 -6.53 -35.26
CA ALA A 792 30.08 -6.50 -35.97
C ALA A 792 29.93 -7.05 -37.41
N HIS A 793 29.28 -8.19 -37.55
CA HIS A 793 29.08 -8.91 -38.78
C HIS A 793 27.90 -9.86 -38.66
N PHE A 794 27.22 -10.14 -39.74
CA PHE A 794 26.20 -11.20 -39.81
C PHE A 794 26.26 -11.90 -41.16
N GLU A 795 25.96 -13.22 -41.15
CA GLU A 795 25.97 -14.06 -42.33
C GLU A 795 24.86 -15.12 -42.27
N THR A 796 24.51 -15.68 -43.37
CA THR A 796 23.57 -16.79 -43.44
C THR A 796 24.18 -18.04 -42.77
N ALA A 797 23.44 -18.71 -41.90
CA ALA A 797 23.93 -19.90 -41.19
C ALA A 797 24.34 -21.04 -42.17
N GLY A 798 25.31 -21.85 -41.72
CA GLY A 798 25.77 -23.01 -42.49
C GLY A 798 24.66 -24.04 -42.73
N TYR A 799 24.90 -24.96 -43.70
CA TYR A 799 23.87 -25.93 -44.10
C TYR A 799 23.37 -26.80 -42.93
N ASP A 800 24.27 -27.16 -42.02
CA ASP A 800 23.96 -27.94 -40.82
C ASP A 800 23.35 -27.10 -39.67
N GLU A 801 23.35 -25.78 -39.77
CA GLU A 801 22.87 -24.83 -38.77
C GLU A 801 21.57 -24.12 -39.14
N GLY A 802 20.81 -24.60 -40.14
CA GLY A 802 19.55 -24.00 -40.58
C GLY A 802 19.62 -23.39 -41.98
N GLY A 803 20.80 -23.25 -42.59
CA GLY A 803 21.03 -22.76 -43.97
C GLY A 803 20.37 -21.40 -44.23
N ALA A 804 19.76 -21.23 -45.38
CA ALA A 804 19.08 -19.98 -45.77
C ALA A 804 17.88 -19.57 -44.87
N GLY A 805 17.52 -20.38 -43.86
CA GLY A 805 16.45 -20.11 -42.90
C GLY A 805 16.92 -19.50 -41.58
N ALA A 806 18.23 -19.33 -41.38
CA ALA A 806 18.80 -18.73 -40.15
C ALA A 806 19.94 -17.76 -40.50
N THR A 807 20.19 -16.81 -39.63
CA THR A 807 21.28 -15.80 -39.71
C THR A 807 22.09 -15.86 -38.43
N ASN A 808 23.40 -16.05 -38.55
CA ASN A 808 24.36 -15.92 -37.47
C ASN A 808 24.82 -14.48 -37.37
N VAL A 809 24.84 -13.91 -36.19
CA VAL A 809 25.19 -12.53 -35.91
C VAL A 809 26.33 -12.51 -34.91
N VAL A 810 27.41 -11.83 -35.25
CA VAL A 810 28.54 -11.56 -34.35
C VAL A 810 28.40 -10.16 -33.79
N LEU A 811 28.46 -10.07 -32.44
CA LEU A 811 28.33 -8.83 -31.70
C LEU A 811 29.75 -8.28 -31.39
N LYS A 812 29.83 -6.94 -31.27
CA LYS A 812 31.11 -6.25 -30.96
C LYS A 812 31.47 -6.38 -29.49
#